data_f44762d12506e5757e740f6fec2ec28f
#
_entry.id   f44762d12506e5757e740f6fec2ec28f
#
_cell.length_a   1.000
_cell.length_b   1.000
_cell.length_c   1.000
_cell.angle_alpha   90.00
_cell.angle_beta   90.00
_cell.angle_gamma   90.00
#
_symmetry.space_group_name_H-M   'P 1'
#
loop_
_entity.id
_entity.type
_entity.pdbx_description
1 polymer ?
#
loop_
_entity_poly.entity_id
_entity_poly.type
_entity_poly.pdbx_seq_one_letter_code
_entity_poly.pdbx_strand_id
1 'polypeptide(L)'
;MIKNAKIHFNNLGTPVADNFDDVYFSNDDGLAESHYVFYQQNNIESRLQNHDQSHFVIAETGFGTGLNFLNTWQCFNDHLERMQVQNEGNKSVKRLHFISFEKFPLTVNDLKQALTAWPTLSHLSDQLTLNYPINLQGCHRIEFNNGQVILDLYFGDVLDSINAMSYPQTGVVDAWYLDGFAPSKNPDMWQQSVFNAMVDISRRSATLATFTAAGFVRRGLIEAGFTMQKTKGFARKREMLTGFLAAPNSQQSSPAYFNQDTSELKNVAVIGGGIASSCILYSLAKRGITSTLFCQDEKPAMGASHNVQGAVYPHLQAKNSPHSELFAHSFLYAKRFYNQLCTDGFSFDHDWCGVLQHAVKKPLADKHENLEQKQLWPEQLMRNVTAEQGDKIAGVATGYSGVFFEQGGWVNPVQLVDTMLKAANNLTPFDSMFNCNIEQLNKSDKDWYLISNNQKFGPFSDVIICAGEHSDAFEQTKALPIVGVRGQVSHIEASEQSHKLKTVLCHKGYFTPSYLDSHCMGATFEKNTKSRAVTEQDNQLNHKQLLSFYQQCDFATTLGKITSAKAAVRCTFIDHLPMAGQWCEPSDYTTAFANLRLGKRYQYHALNKPQQGLHIFTGFGARALCSAPLLSEHFISCLNNEPRLLSERVSQAIHPARFIVRDLIRNKI
;
A
#
# COMPACT_ATOMS: atom_id res chain seq x y z
N MET A 1 -13.42 -7.37 13.98
CA MET A 1 -13.57 -6.04 13.37
C MET A 1 -13.16 -4.95 14.34
N ILE A 2 -12.55 -3.89 13.86
CA ILE A 2 -12.20 -2.69 14.64
C ILE A 2 -13.48 -1.98 15.08
N LYS A 3 -13.52 -1.56 16.34
CA LYS A 3 -14.65 -0.80 16.91
C LYS A 3 -14.19 0.63 17.18
N ASN A 4 -15.06 1.59 16.88
CA ASN A 4 -14.79 2.98 17.26
C ASN A 4 -14.77 3.14 18.79
N ALA A 5 -14.00 4.11 19.25
CA ALA A 5 -14.08 4.58 20.64
C ALA A 5 -15.48 5.11 20.94
N LYS A 6 -15.92 4.91 22.17
CA LYS A 6 -17.07 5.61 22.73
C LYS A 6 -16.55 6.78 23.55
N ILE A 7 -16.98 7.97 23.21
CA ILE A 7 -16.50 9.20 23.84
C ILE A 7 -17.66 10.16 24.14
N HIS A 8 -17.43 11.04 25.07
CA HIS A 8 -18.21 12.27 25.25
C HIS A 8 -17.26 13.47 25.39
N PHE A 9 -17.78 14.66 25.20
CA PHE A 9 -17.01 15.89 25.38
C PHE A 9 -17.34 16.49 26.75
N ASN A 10 -16.32 16.80 27.55
CA ASN A 10 -16.49 17.44 28.83
C ASN A 10 -16.86 18.93 28.67
N ASN A 11 -17.09 19.65 29.81
CA ASN A 11 -17.47 21.07 29.81
C ASN A 11 -16.43 22.01 29.16
N LEU A 12 -15.19 21.55 28.97
CA LEU A 12 -14.11 22.30 28.34
C LEU A 12 -13.96 21.93 26.84
N GLY A 13 -14.83 21.05 26.30
CA GLY A 13 -14.76 20.58 24.91
C GLY A 13 -13.69 19.52 24.66
N THR A 14 -13.08 18.95 25.71
CA THR A 14 -12.09 17.89 25.61
C THR A 14 -12.78 16.54 25.50
N PRO A 15 -12.42 15.68 24.52
CA PRO A 15 -12.95 14.33 24.42
C PRO A 15 -12.46 13.45 25.59
N VAL A 16 -13.37 12.67 26.14
CA VAL A 16 -13.15 11.71 27.24
C VAL A 16 -13.52 10.33 26.74
N ALA A 17 -12.64 9.35 26.92
CA ALA A 17 -12.90 7.96 26.57
C ALA A 17 -13.78 7.30 27.64
N ASP A 18 -15.00 6.85 27.27
CA ASP A 18 -15.94 6.23 28.22
C ASP A 18 -15.37 4.94 28.83
N ASN A 19 -14.65 4.15 28.03
CA ASN A 19 -14.10 2.85 28.47
C ASN A 19 -12.92 2.99 29.46
N PHE A 20 -12.21 4.12 29.42
CA PHE A 20 -10.99 4.36 30.19
C PHE A 20 -11.19 5.46 31.25
N ASP A 21 -12.28 6.20 31.18
CA ASP A 21 -12.55 7.37 32.03
C ASP A 21 -11.34 8.32 32.07
N ASP A 22 -10.78 8.62 30.90
CA ASP A 22 -9.59 9.45 30.74
C ASP A 22 -9.73 10.42 29.57
N VAL A 23 -9.04 11.55 29.62
CA VAL A 23 -9.05 12.58 28.59
C VAL A 23 -8.04 12.25 27.49
N TYR A 24 -8.34 12.62 26.25
CA TYR A 24 -7.41 12.42 25.13
C TYR A 24 -6.24 13.41 25.12
N PHE A 25 -6.40 14.58 25.76
CA PHE A 25 -5.35 15.58 25.87
C PHE A 25 -5.59 16.47 27.11
N SER A 26 -4.54 17.15 27.52
CA SER A 26 -4.60 18.03 28.71
C SER A 26 -5.60 19.16 28.55
N ASN A 27 -6.41 19.40 29.61
CA ASN A 27 -7.32 20.54 29.66
C ASN A 27 -6.59 21.89 29.85
N ASP A 28 -5.31 21.89 30.28
CA ASP A 28 -4.54 23.12 30.45
C ASP A 28 -4.05 23.67 29.10
N ASP A 29 -3.23 22.88 28.37
CA ASP A 29 -2.76 23.16 27.02
C ASP A 29 -2.21 21.87 26.39
N GLY A 30 -3.06 21.16 25.65
CA GLY A 30 -2.70 19.88 25.01
C GLY A 30 -1.64 20.01 23.93
N LEU A 31 -1.63 21.11 23.15
CA LEU A 31 -0.65 21.32 22.10
C LEU A 31 0.75 21.61 22.68
N ALA A 32 0.83 22.47 23.69
CA ALA A 32 2.09 22.76 24.36
C ALA A 32 2.61 21.52 25.13
N GLU A 33 1.74 20.68 25.72
CA GLU A 33 2.13 19.41 26.34
C GLU A 33 2.70 18.45 25.29
N SER A 34 2.02 18.26 24.15
CA SER A 34 2.50 17.44 23.05
C SER A 34 3.87 17.89 22.54
N HIS A 35 4.04 19.19 22.34
CA HIS A 35 5.30 19.76 21.89
C HIS A 35 6.43 19.55 22.91
N TYR A 36 6.17 19.84 24.19
CA TYR A 36 7.17 19.70 25.24
C TYR A 36 7.55 18.25 25.51
N VAL A 37 6.54 17.39 25.78
CA VAL A 37 6.77 16.00 26.23
C VAL A 37 7.35 15.14 25.12
N PHE A 38 6.84 15.26 23.89
CA PHE A 38 7.20 14.31 22.84
C PHE A 38 8.21 14.88 21.84
N TYR A 39 7.99 16.08 21.31
CA TYR A 39 8.88 16.66 20.31
C TYR A 39 10.21 17.13 20.91
N GLN A 40 10.15 17.97 21.94
CA GLN A 40 11.36 18.56 22.57
C GLN A 40 12.15 17.51 23.34
N GLN A 41 11.50 16.65 24.15
CA GLN A 41 12.21 15.68 25.00
C GLN A 41 12.81 14.51 24.20
N ASN A 42 12.43 14.32 22.95
CA ASN A 42 13.12 13.44 22.01
C ASN A 42 14.20 14.16 21.17
N ASN A 43 14.42 15.47 21.41
CA ASN A 43 15.35 16.32 20.64
C ASN A 43 15.13 16.25 19.12
N ILE A 44 13.87 16.16 18.66
CA ILE A 44 13.55 15.91 17.27
C ILE A 44 14.18 16.96 16.35
N GLU A 45 14.03 18.24 16.67
CA GLU A 45 14.58 19.36 15.86
C GLU A 45 16.06 19.19 15.56
N SER A 46 16.90 18.97 16.57
CA SER A 46 18.35 18.78 16.40
C SER A 46 18.68 17.50 15.64
N ARG A 47 17.86 16.45 15.82
CA ARG A 47 18.08 15.17 15.15
C ARG A 47 17.69 15.21 13.68
N LEU A 48 16.68 15.96 13.29
CA LEU A 48 16.33 16.17 11.87
C LEU A 48 17.48 16.85 11.09
N GLN A 49 18.21 17.76 11.72
CA GLN A 49 19.35 18.45 11.11
C GLN A 49 20.59 17.56 10.95
N ASN A 50 20.78 16.58 11.83
CA ASN A 50 22.03 15.80 11.95
C ASN A 50 21.81 14.30 11.68
N HIS A 51 20.70 13.91 11.02
CA HIS A 51 20.39 12.51 10.75
C HIS A 51 21.20 11.97 9.55
N ASP A 52 21.56 10.70 9.61
CA ASP A 52 22.35 10.01 8.57
C ASP A 52 21.51 9.49 7.40
N GLN A 53 20.18 9.43 7.58
CA GLN A 53 19.20 9.00 6.57
C GLN A 53 18.43 10.20 6.01
N SER A 54 17.93 10.08 4.78
CA SER A 54 17.05 11.08 4.17
C SER A 54 15.62 11.10 4.75
N HIS A 55 15.31 10.19 5.65
CA HIS A 55 14.03 10.08 6.34
C HIS A 55 14.22 9.90 7.84
N PHE A 56 13.24 10.33 8.63
CA PHE A 56 13.19 10.17 10.08
C PHE A 56 11.89 9.48 10.49
N VAL A 57 11.95 8.52 11.39
CA VAL A 57 10.81 7.69 11.78
C VAL A 57 10.46 7.89 13.24
N ILE A 58 9.25 8.37 13.49
CA ILE A 58 8.65 8.47 14.82
C ILE A 58 7.60 7.36 14.95
N ALA A 59 7.57 6.69 16.09
CA ALA A 59 6.49 5.77 16.43
C ALA A 59 5.76 6.20 17.71
N GLU A 60 4.43 6.02 17.74
CA GLU A 60 3.54 6.40 18.80
C GLU A 60 2.64 5.24 19.20
N THR A 61 2.37 5.06 20.48
CA THR A 61 1.58 3.92 20.99
C THR A 61 0.06 4.18 21.09
N GLY A 62 -0.42 5.39 20.88
CA GLY A 62 -1.85 5.74 20.88
C GLY A 62 -2.10 6.96 20.00
N PHE A 63 -2.81 6.80 18.88
CA PHE A 63 -3.10 7.89 17.96
C PHE A 63 -4.07 8.93 18.55
N GLY A 64 -5.11 8.45 19.24
CA GLY A 64 -6.12 9.30 19.86
C GLY A 64 -6.75 10.27 18.86
N THR A 65 -6.53 11.58 19.09
CA THR A 65 -6.99 12.66 18.20
C THR A 65 -5.97 13.02 17.12
N GLY A 66 -4.80 12.37 17.08
CA GLY A 66 -3.72 12.69 16.15
C GLY A 66 -2.98 13.99 16.45
N LEU A 67 -3.15 14.55 17.65
CA LEU A 67 -2.52 15.83 18.02
C LEU A 67 -1.00 15.78 17.95
N ASN A 68 -0.37 14.71 18.45
CA ASN A 68 1.09 14.54 18.39
C ASN A 68 1.59 14.47 16.94
N PHE A 69 0.85 13.79 16.07
CA PHE A 69 1.14 13.77 14.64
C PHE A 69 1.03 15.16 14.00
N LEU A 70 -0.07 15.88 14.22
CA LEU A 70 -0.29 17.21 13.64
C LEU A 70 0.75 18.23 14.12
N ASN A 71 1.07 18.21 15.43
CA ASN A 71 2.14 19.05 15.99
C ASN A 71 3.49 18.73 15.34
N THR A 72 3.83 17.46 15.21
CA THR A 72 5.08 17.02 14.61
C THR A 72 5.14 17.37 13.11
N TRP A 73 4.04 17.22 12.40
CA TRP A 73 3.92 17.61 10.99
C TRP A 73 4.14 19.12 10.81
N GLN A 74 3.51 19.96 11.62
CA GLN A 74 3.76 21.41 11.59
C GLN A 74 5.24 21.73 11.82
N CYS A 75 5.86 21.17 12.87
CA CYS A 75 7.28 21.37 13.15
C CYS A 75 8.19 20.89 12.02
N PHE A 76 7.82 19.82 11.34
CA PHE A 76 8.56 19.30 10.18
C PHE A 76 8.42 20.22 8.96
N ASN A 77 7.26 20.82 8.72
CA ASN A 77 7.09 21.84 7.69
C ASN A 77 7.99 23.05 7.95
N ASP A 78 8.02 23.53 9.20
CA ASP A 78 8.91 24.62 9.62
C ASP A 78 10.39 24.27 9.45
N HIS A 79 10.75 22.99 9.68
CA HIS A 79 12.11 22.49 9.42
C HIS A 79 12.43 22.54 7.92
N LEU A 80 11.57 22.04 7.03
CA LEU A 80 11.79 22.06 5.59
C LEU A 80 11.93 23.49 5.04
N GLU A 81 11.12 24.43 5.50
CA GLU A 81 11.18 25.83 5.11
C GLU A 81 12.55 26.44 5.49
N ARG A 82 13.04 26.20 6.72
CA ARG A 82 14.36 26.68 7.17
C ARG A 82 15.50 26.12 6.32
N MET A 83 15.44 24.82 5.98
CA MET A 83 16.46 24.18 5.16
C MET A 83 16.50 24.71 3.74
N GLN A 84 15.36 25.07 3.16
CA GLN A 84 15.31 25.72 1.85
C GLN A 84 15.97 27.11 1.85
N VAL A 85 15.76 27.90 2.91
CA VAL A 85 16.37 29.23 3.07
C VAL A 85 17.87 29.16 3.25
N GLN A 86 18.38 28.14 3.95
CA GLN A 86 19.81 28.00 4.28
C GLN A 86 20.67 27.33 3.19
N ASN A 87 20.06 26.88 2.08
CA ASN A 87 20.72 26.11 1.00
C ASN A 87 21.48 24.84 1.48
N GLU A 88 21.13 24.30 2.63
CA GLU A 88 21.78 23.11 3.24
C GLU A 88 21.21 21.77 2.73
N GLY A 89 20.65 21.74 1.51
CA GLY A 89 19.81 20.68 0.95
C GLY A 89 20.41 19.27 0.85
N ASN A 90 21.68 19.03 1.18
CA ASN A 90 22.33 17.73 0.92
C ASN A 90 22.45 16.78 2.12
N LYS A 91 22.17 17.22 3.35
CA LYS A 91 22.40 16.39 4.56
C LYS A 91 21.24 16.37 5.55
N SER A 92 20.08 16.90 5.22
CA SER A 92 18.94 16.93 6.13
C SER A 92 17.87 15.90 5.77
N VAL A 93 17.05 15.56 6.75
CA VAL A 93 15.86 14.74 6.57
C VAL A 93 14.88 15.43 5.62
N LYS A 94 14.49 14.71 4.58
CA LYS A 94 13.52 15.17 3.55
C LYS A 94 12.14 14.54 3.71
N ARG A 95 12.03 13.47 4.51
CA ARG A 95 10.79 12.72 4.70
C ARG A 95 10.59 12.37 6.17
N LEU A 96 9.41 12.63 6.67
CA LEU A 96 8.94 12.23 7.99
C LEU A 96 8.03 11.02 7.87
N HIS A 97 8.35 9.92 8.53
CA HIS A 97 7.42 8.81 8.76
C HIS A 97 6.92 8.87 10.20
N PHE A 98 5.61 8.85 10.35
CA PHE A 98 4.95 8.78 11.65
C PHE A 98 4.11 7.50 11.71
N ILE A 99 4.56 6.53 12.50
CA ILE A 99 3.85 5.28 12.76
C ILE A 99 3.01 5.48 14.02
N SER A 100 1.72 5.18 13.97
CA SER A 100 0.89 5.23 15.16
C SER A 100 -0.05 4.03 15.24
N PHE A 101 -0.31 3.56 16.46
CA PHE A 101 -1.15 2.40 16.72
C PHE A 101 -2.43 2.86 17.42
N GLU A 102 -3.60 2.39 16.96
CA GLU A 102 -4.88 2.76 17.55
C GLU A 102 -5.85 1.57 17.59
N LYS A 103 -6.21 1.16 18.81
CA LYS A 103 -7.11 0.02 19.02
C LYS A 103 -8.58 0.38 18.84
N PHE A 104 -8.96 1.61 19.19
CA PHE A 104 -10.32 2.12 19.15
C PHE A 104 -10.36 3.49 18.47
N PRO A 105 -10.24 3.53 17.12
CA PRO A 105 -10.19 4.78 16.38
C PRO A 105 -11.46 5.63 16.64
N LEU A 106 -11.30 6.94 16.70
CA LEU A 106 -12.41 7.87 16.73
C LEU A 106 -13.22 7.77 15.41
N THR A 107 -14.49 8.15 15.45
CA THR A 107 -15.21 8.42 14.20
C THR A 107 -14.66 9.71 13.57
N VAL A 108 -14.81 9.87 12.25
CA VAL A 108 -14.38 11.09 11.56
C VAL A 108 -15.05 12.34 12.16
N ASN A 109 -16.30 12.23 12.60
CA ASN A 109 -17.04 13.35 13.20
C ASN A 109 -16.47 13.71 14.57
N ASP A 110 -16.20 12.72 15.42
CA ASP A 110 -15.59 12.96 16.74
C ASP A 110 -14.18 13.52 16.60
N LEU A 111 -13.41 13.01 15.64
CA LEU A 111 -12.07 13.51 15.34
C LEU A 111 -12.11 14.99 14.90
N LYS A 112 -13.00 15.34 13.94
CA LYS A 112 -13.20 16.73 13.52
C LYS A 112 -13.56 17.62 14.69
N GLN A 113 -14.52 17.21 15.52
CA GLN A 113 -14.94 17.98 16.70
C GLN A 113 -13.78 18.18 17.68
N ALA A 114 -13.01 17.14 17.99
CA ALA A 114 -11.87 17.23 18.90
C ALA A 114 -10.80 18.20 18.39
N LEU A 115 -10.52 18.20 17.08
CA LEU A 115 -9.49 19.03 16.46
C LEU A 115 -9.86 20.51 16.34
N THR A 116 -11.13 20.88 16.54
CA THR A 116 -11.53 22.31 16.59
C THR A 116 -10.86 23.08 17.74
N ALA A 117 -10.31 22.39 18.72
CA ALA A 117 -9.55 22.98 19.83
C ALA A 117 -8.28 23.72 19.36
N TRP A 118 -7.74 23.40 18.17
CA TRP A 118 -6.50 24.00 17.64
C TRP A 118 -6.68 24.63 16.27
N PRO A 119 -7.23 25.85 16.19
CA PRO A 119 -7.44 26.55 14.91
C PRO A 119 -6.15 26.78 14.11
N THR A 120 -4.99 26.86 14.77
CA THR A 120 -3.67 27.02 14.13
C THR A 120 -3.26 25.79 13.30
N LEU A 121 -3.81 24.62 13.61
CA LEU A 121 -3.56 23.37 12.89
C LEU A 121 -4.69 22.99 11.92
N SER A 122 -5.69 23.86 11.73
CA SER A 122 -6.91 23.54 10.95
C SER A 122 -6.59 23.01 9.55
N HIS A 123 -5.65 23.63 8.85
CA HIS A 123 -5.26 23.23 7.48
C HIS A 123 -4.65 21.81 7.44
N LEU A 124 -3.97 21.35 8.48
CA LEU A 124 -3.45 19.98 8.60
C LEU A 124 -4.54 19.01 9.05
N SER A 125 -5.36 19.44 10.02
CA SER A 125 -6.46 18.61 10.53
C SER A 125 -7.53 18.34 9.46
N ASP A 126 -7.79 19.27 8.57
CA ASP A 126 -8.70 19.08 7.44
C ASP A 126 -8.14 18.01 6.47
N GLN A 127 -6.85 18.06 6.15
CA GLN A 127 -6.20 17.03 5.33
C GLN A 127 -6.21 15.66 6.01
N LEU A 128 -5.93 15.58 7.32
CA LEU A 128 -6.00 14.34 8.08
C LEU A 128 -7.41 13.75 8.06
N THR A 129 -8.43 14.54 8.37
CA THR A 129 -9.82 14.07 8.46
C THR A 129 -10.41 13.67 7.11
N LEU A 130 -9.99 14.33 6.01
CA LEU A 130 -10.37 13.96 4.65
C LEU A 130 -9.84 12.57 4.27
N ASN A 131 -8.64 12.21 4.75
CA ASN A 131 -7.95 10.97 4.42
C ASN A 131 -8.05 9.90 5.52
N TYR A 132 -8.81 10.16 6.60
CA TYR A 132 -8.92 9.25 7.73
C TYR A 132 -9.48 7.89 7.31
N PRO A 133 -8.86 6.75 7.72
CA PRO A 133 -9.22 5.45 7.20
C PRO A 133 -10.56 4.93 7.73
N ILE A 134 -11.15 4.00 6.99
CA ILE A 134 -12.27 3.17 7.50
C ILE A 134 -11.75 2.14 8.52
N ASN A 135 -12.64 1.58 9.32
CA ASN A 135 -12.33 0.63 10.41
C ASN A 135 -11.86 -0.75 9.90
N LEU A 136 -10.82 -0.78 9.08
CA LEU A 136 -10.16 -1.99 8.62
C LEU A 136 -8.88 -2.23 9.44
N GLN A 137 -8.73 -3.42 10.01
CA GLN A 137 -7.54 -3.80 10.78
C GLN A 137 -6.28 -3.83 9.91
N GLY A 138 -5.17 -3.32 10.44
CA GLY A 138 -3.85 -3.31 9.81
C GLY A 138 -3.35 -1.91 9.48
N CYS A 139 -2.32 -1.79 8.66
CA CYS A 139 -1.66 -0.54 8.31
C CYS A 139 -2.42 0.23 7.23
N HIS A 140 -2.65 1.51 7.52
CA HIS A 140 -3.18 2.49 6.58
C HIS A 140 -2.14 3.58 6.35
N ARG A 141 -1.37 3.48 5.26
CA ARG A 141 -0.47 4.56 4.86
C ARG A 141 -1.25 5.71 4.24
N ILE A 142 -1.03 6.90 4.78
CA ILE A 142 -1.56 8.17 4.28
C ILE A 142 -0.36 9.07 3.99
N GLU A 143 -0.34 9.66 2.82
CA GLU A 143 0.77 10.51 2.37
C GLU A 143 0.29 11.96 2.23
N PHE A 144 1.11 12.89 2.68
CA PHE A 144 0.87 14.32 2.62
C PHE A 144 2.11 15.01 2.03
N ASN A 145 1.95 16.25 1.56
CA ASN A 145 3.05 17.06 1.02
C ASN A 145 3.87 16.30 -0.04
N ASN A 146 3.18 15.72 -1.05
CA ASN A 146 3.83 14.91 -2.10
C ASN A 146 4.70 13.76 -1.55
N GLY A 147 4.31 13.17 -0.43
CA GLY A 147 5.02 12.05 0.21
C GLY A 147 6.21 12.49 1.07
N GLN A 148 6.33 13.76 1.44
CA GLN A 148 7.33 14.22 2.43
C GLN A 148 6.87 13.92 3.87
N VAL A 149 5.57 13.88 4.14
CA VAL A 149 5.00 13.49 5.43
C VAL A 149 4.13 12.25 5.24
N ILE A 150 4.42 11.20 6.00
CA ILE A 150 3.78 9.89 5.87
C ILE A 150 3.25 9.50 7.24
N LEU A 151 1.96 9.17 7.30
CA LEU A 151 1.31 8.57 8.46
C LEU A 151 1.01 7.10 8.16
N ASP A 152 1.66 6.21 8.89
CA ASP A 152 1.35 4.77 8.92
C ASP A 152 0.47 4.49 10.14
N LEU A 153 -0.84 4.54 9.96
CA LEU A 153 -1.81 4.36 11.04
C LEU A 153 -2.27 2.91 11.10
N TYR A 154 -1.87 2.21 12.17
CA TYR A 154 -2.23 0.82 12.43
C TYR A 154 -3.50 0.74 13.27
N PHE A 155 -4.58 0.25 12.68
CA PHE A 155 -5.79 -0.06 13.46
C PHE A 155 -5.71 -1.47 14.03
N GLY A 156 -5.68 -1.58 15.34
CA GLY A 156 -5.56 -2.82 16.09
C GLY A 156 -4.82 -2.67 17.41
N ASP A 157 -4.65 -3.79 18.11
CA ASP A 157 -3.84 -3.85 19.30
C ASP A 157 -2.36 -3.55 18.97
N VAL A 158 -1.68 -2.78 19.82
CA VAL A 158 -0.30 -2.33 19.56
C VAL A 158 0.68 -3.51 19.46
N LEU A 159 0.57 -4.47 20.37
CA LEU A 159 1.46 -5.65 20.37
C LEU A 159 1.22 -6.54 19.16
N ASP A 160 -0.04 -6.81 18.84
CA ASP A 160 -0.41 -7.59 17.66
C ASP A 160 0.05 -6.90 16.38
N SER A 161 -0.08 -5.58 16.30
CA SER A 161 0.32 -4.77 15.16
C SER A 161 1.84 -4.80 14.96
N ILE A 162 2.64 -4.56 16.00
CA ILE A 162 4.10 -4.61 15.92
C ILE A 162 4.57 -6.03 15.54
N ASN A 163 4.00 -7.07 16.14
CA ASN A 163 4.34 -8.46 15.82
C ASN A 163 3.98 -8.88 14.38
N ALA A 164 3.03 -8.19 13.77
CA ALA A 164 2.66 -8.42 12.36
C ALA A 164 3.50 -7.62 11.37
N MET A 165 4.26 -6.61 11.80
CA MET A 165 5.08 -5.76 10.93
C MET A 165 6.23 -6.54 10.29
N SER A 166 6.55 -6.16 9.07
CA SER A 166 7.82 -6.49 8.42
C SER A 166 8.80 -5.34 8.64
N TYR A 167 10.02 -5.64 9.07
CA TYR A 167 11.05 -4.62 9.31
C TYR A 167 12.47 -5.19 9.06
N PRO A 168 13.45 -4.33 8.72
CA PRO A 168 14.84 -4.74 8.54
C PRO A 168 15.50 -5.06 9.89
N GLN A 169 16.58 -5.82 9.86
CA GLN A 169 17.36 -6.20 11.05
C GLN A 169 17.89 -5.00 11.85
N THR A 170 18.08 -3.86 11.19
CA THR A 170 18.58 -2.63 11.83
C THR A 170 17.48 -1.86 12.58
N GLY A 171 16.23 -2.34 12.57
CA GLY A 171 15.07 -1.58 13.04
C GLY A 171 14.72 -0.42 12.11
N VAL A 172 13.63 0.28 12.43
CA VAL A 172 13.14 1.43 11.64
C VAL A 172 12.86 2.67 12.48
N VAL A 173 12.54 2.55 13.75
CA VAL A 173 12.07 3.66 14.61
C VAL A 173 13.26 4.44 15.18
N ASP A 174 13.27 5.75 14.96
CA ASP A 174 14.26 6.68 15.49
C ASP A 174 13.83 7.30 16.83
N ALA A 175 12.51 7.56 17.02
CA ALA A 175 12.00 8.14 18.24
C ALA A 175 10.62 7.54 18.62
N TRP A 176 10.41 7.30 19.90
CA TRP A 176 9.15 6.84 20.45
C TRP A 176 8.42 7.94 21.20
N TYR A 177 7.17 8.16 20.85
CA TYR A 177 6.17 8.87 21.63
C TYR A 177 5.36 7.81 22.38
N LEU A 178 5.78 7.47 23.60
CA LEU A 178 5.07 6.48 24.40
C LEU A 178 3.89 7.17 25.10
N ASP A 179 2.80 7.26 24.34
CA ASP A 179 1.56 7.94 24.70
C ASP A 179 0.40 6.95 24.86
N GLY A 180 -0.73 7.44 25.35
CA GLY A 180 -1.95 6.71 25.61
C GLY A 180 -2.55 7.07 26.98
N PHE A 181 -3.66 6.42 27.35
CA PHE A 181 -4.30 6.64 28.64
C PHE A 181 -3.38 6.24 29.80
N ALA A 182 -3.59 6.87 30.95
CA ALA A 182 -2.78 6.67 32.15
C ALA A 182 -2.55 5.17 32.45
N PRO A 183 -1.33 4.76 32.89
CA PRO A 183 -1.02 3.35 33.15
C PRO A 183 -1.98 2.62 34.11
N SER A 184 -2.60 3.31 35.00
CA SER A 184 -3.63 2.78 35.93
C SER A 184 -4.99 2.57 35.27
N LYS A 185 -5.26 3.25 34.14
CA LYS A 185 -6.53 3.19 33.39
C LYS A 185 -6.49 2.28 32.18
N ASN A 186 -5.33 2.15 31.55
CA ASN A 186 -5.10 1.27 30.41
C ASN A 186 -3.81 0.43 30.58
N PRO A 187 -3.77 -0.53 31.50
CA PRO A 187 -2.55 -1.29 31.78
C PRO A 187 -2.04 -2.12 30.60
N ASP A 188 -2.89 -2.47 29.63
CA ASP A 188 -2.54 -3.30 28.48
C ASP A 188 -1.47 -2.66 27.59
N MET A 189 -1.42 -1.33 27.50
CA MET A 189 -0.41 -0.62 26.71
C MET A 189 0.96 -0.53 27.41
N TRP A 190 1.03 -0.81 28.73
CA TRP A 190 2.22 -0.61 29.57
C TRP A 190 2.84 -1.93 30.03
N GLN A 191 2.66 -3.00 29.22
CA GLN A 191 3.17 -4.34 29.53
C GLN A 191 4.60 -4.53 29.02
N GLN A 192 5.35 -5.45 29.67
CA GLN A 192 6.70 -5.81 29.28
C GLN A 192 6.79 -6.30 27.83
N SER A 193 5.78 -7.03 27.35
CA SER A 193 5.70 -7.51 25.96
C SER A 193 5.65 -6.37 24.95
N VAL A 194 4.96 -5.27 25.26
CA VAL A 194 4.92 -4.08 24.39
C VAL A 194 6.30 -3.41 24.37
N PHE A 195 6.94 -3.23 25.54
CA PHE A 195 8.28 -2.61 25.61
C PHE A 195 9.33 -3.43 24.87
N ASN A 196 9.27 -4.76 24.96
CA ASN A 196 10.17 -5.64 24.22
C ASN A 196 9.93 -5.52 22.68
N ALA A 197 8.66 -5.50 22.24
CA ALA A 197 8.31 -5.33 20.84
C ALA A 197 8.75 -3.95 20.29
N MET A 198 8.68 -2.90 21.11
CA MET A 198 9.22 -1.58 20.73
C MET A 198 10.72 -1.65 20.44
N VAL A 199 11.49 -2.36 21.29
CA VAL A 199 12.94 -2.55 21.07
C VAL A 199 13.23 -3.27 19.76
N ASP A 200 12.44 -4.30 19.40
CA ASP A 200 12.64 -5.11 18.20
C ASP A 200 12.59 -4.28 16.91
N ILE A 201 11.75 -3.24 16.87
CA ILE A 201 11.61 -2.37 15.67
C ILE A 201 12.39 -1.05 15.80
N SER A 202 13.09 -0.82 16.92
CA SER A 202 13.87 0.41 17.15
C SER A 202 15.25 0.35 16.49
N ARG A 203 15.70 1.47 15.95
CA ARG A 203 17.10 1.65 15.54
C ARG A 203 18.02 1.85 16.74
N ARG A 204 19.31 1.65 16.53
CA ARG A 204 20.33 2.07 17.50
C ARG A 204 20.19 3.56 17.81
N SER A 205 20.30 3.93 19.07
CA SER A 205 20.14 5.30 19.56
C SER A 205 18.73 5.88 19.42
N ALA A 206 17.73 5.02 19.17
CA ALA A 206 16.32 5.44 19.23
C ALA A 206 16.01 6.06 20.58
N THR A 207 15.35 7.22 20.59
CA THR A 207 14.94 7.92 21.81
C THR A 207 13.52 7.58 22.21
N LEU A 208 13.17 7.85 23.46
CA LEU A 208 11.82 7.65 23.99
C LEU A 208 11.47 8.77 24.96
N ALA A 209 10.23 9.27 24.87
CA ALA A 209 9.67 10.16 25.87
C ALA A 209 8.23 9.76 26.20
N THR A 210 7.83 9.95 27.47
CA THR A 210 6.48 9.69 27.95
C THR A 210 6.10 10.63 29.10
N PHE A 211 4.85 11.02 29.15
CA PHE A 211 4.30 11.92 30.16
C PHE A 211 4.30 11.32 31.57
N THR A 212 4.38 9.99 31.70
CA THR A 212 4.31 9.29 32.99
C THR A 212 5.68 9.13 33.66
N ALA A 213 5.71 9.17 34.98
CA ALA A 213 6.89 8.84 35.80
C ALA A 213 6.69 7.54 36.61
N ALA A 214 5.70 6.72 36.27
CA ALA A 214 5.36 5.50 36.99
C ALA A 214 6.56 4.55 37.13
N GLY A 215 6.84 4.08 38.33
CA GLY A 215 8.03 3.29 38.65
C GLY A 215 8.07 1.95 37.92
N PHE A 216 6.93 1.28 37.69
CA PHE A 216 6.89 0.03 36.97
C PHE A 216 7.14 0.23 35.47
N VAL A 217 6.64 1.33 34.85
CA VAL A 217 6.93 1.70 33.46
C VAL A 217 8.45 1.91 33.29
N ARG A 218 9.06 2.69 34.19
CA ARG A 218 10.51 2.91 34.14
C ARG A 218 11.30 1.60 34.25
N ARG A 219 10.93 0.71 35.18
CA ARG A 219 11.62 -0.59 35.35
C ARG A 219 11.42 -1.48 34.13
N GLY A 220 10.21 -1.58 33.57
CA GLY A 220 9.93 -2.37 32.38
C GLY A 220 10.68 -1.91 31.15
N LEU A 221 10.79 -0.59 30.92
CA LEU A 221 11.59 -0.02 29.83
C LEU A 221 13.09 -0.31 30.00
N ILE A 222 13.62 -0.26 31.23
CA ILE A 222 15.02 -0.62 31.53
C ILE A 222 15.22 -2.13 31.26
N GLU A 223 14.31 -2.99 31.69
CA GLU A 223 14.36 -4.44 31.46
C GLU A 223 14.31 -4.75 29.95
N ALA A 224 13.54 -3.98 29.16
CA ALA A 224 13.52 -4.12 27.72
C ALA A 224 14.83 -3.67 27.02
N GLY A 225 15.67 -2.84 27.68
CA GLY A 225 16.97 -2.42 27.13
C GLY A 225 17.14 -0.91 26.97
N PHE A 226 16.13 -0.10 27.31
CA PHE A 226 16.28 1.37 27.30
C PHE A 226 17.05 1.86 28.51
N THR A 227 17.91 2.86 28.31
CA THR A 227 18.51 3.65 29.38
C THR A 227 17.55 4.78 29.74
N MET A 228 16.97 4.77 30.94
CA MET A 228 15.88 5.66 31.34
C MET A 228 16.31 6.67 32.39
N GLN A 229 15.87 7.92 32.23
CA GLN A 229 16.06 9.01 33.17
C GLN A 229 14.72 9.71 33.50
N LYS A 230 14.66 10.35 34.68
CA LYS A 230 13.59 11.24 35.04
C LYS A 230 13.96 12.67 34.65
N THR A 231 13.02 13.36 34.03
CA THR A 231 13.13 14.76 33.63
C THR A 231 11.96 15.56 34.19
N LYS A 232 12.02 16.88 34.12
CA LYS A 232 10.91 17.75 34.55
C LYS A 232 9.66 17.48 33.71
N GLY A 233 8.52 17.28 34.36
CA GLY A 233 7.25 17.12 33.65
C GLY A 233 6.69 18.46 33.16
N PHE A 234 5.64 18.38 32.33
CA PHE A 234 4.93 19.54 31.80
C PHE A 234 4.00 20.16 32.86
N ALA A 235 3.90 21.47 32.87
CA ALA A 235 3.03 22.26 33.76
C ALA A 235 3.15 21.83 35.24
N ARG A 236 2.09 21.24 35.81
CA ARG A 236 2.02 20.81 37.20
C ARG A 236 2.65 19.45 37.48
N LYS A 237 2.98 18.66 36.43
CA LYS A 237 3.62 17.35 36.62
C LYS A 237 5.09 17.53 37.01
N ARG A 238 5.46 16.97 38.19
CA ARG A 238 6.84 17.11 38.71
C ARG A 238 7.88 16.42 37.86
N GLU A 239 7.57 15.23 37.33
CA GLU A 239 8.49 14.35 36.62
C GLU A 239 7.80 13.67 35.46
N MET A 240 8.57 13.38 34.44
CA MET A 240 8.27 12.51 33.28
C MET A 240 9.47 11.61 33.02
N LEU A 241 9.36 10.65 32.08
CA LEU A 241 10.46 9.78 31.70
C LEU A 241 10.93 10.08 30.28
N THR A 242 12.24 10.08 30.12
CA THR A 242 12.92 10.06 28.82
C THR A 242 13.96 8.95 28.82
N GLY A 243 14.35 8.50 27.64
CA GLY A 243 15.34 7.44 27.51
C GLY A 243 15.86 7.26 26.08
N PHE A 244 16.80 6.36 25.94
CA PHE A 244 17.35 5.98 24.64
C PHE A 244 17.78 4.51 24.65
N LEU A 245 17.83 3.90 23.46
CA LEU A 245 18.26 2.52 23.25
C LEU A 245 19.73 2.48 22.79
N ALA A 246 20.61 1.99 23.67
CA ALA A 246 22.05 1.95 23.37
C ALA A 246 22.42 0.91 22.29
N ALA A 247 21.78 -0.25 22.32
CA ALA A 247 22.00 -1.32 21.35
C ALA A 247 20.65 -1.92 20.91
N PRO A 248 20.38 -2.00 19.60
CA PRO A 248 19.14 -2.62 19.11
C PRO A 248 19.16 -4.12 19.36
N ASN A 249 17.98 -4.70 19.46
CA ASN A 249 17.86 -6.15 19.38
C ASN A 249 18.11 -6.58 17.93
N SER A 250 19.01 -7.56 17.69
CA SER A 250 19.39 -7.98 16.34
C SER A 250 18.41 -9.01 15.72
N GLN A 251 17.17 -9.06 16.18
CA GLN A 251 16.18 -9.99 15.64
C GLN A 251 15.62 -9.49 14.31
N GLN A 252 15.49 -10.40 13.35
CA GLN A 252 14.82 -10.14 12.07
C GLN A 252 13.37 -10.57 12.14
N SER A 253 12.45 -9.80 11.56
CA SER A 253 11.06 -10.20 11.39
C SER A 253 10.92 -11.35 10.39
N SER A 254 11.71 -11.31 9.32
CA SER A 254 11.64 -12.28 8.22
C SER A 254 12.65 -13.43 8.39
N PRO A 255 12.28 -14.66 8.03
CA PRO A 255 13.24 -15.74 7.85
C PRO A 255 14.27 -15.40 6.77
N ALA A 256 15.50 -15.87 6.90
CA ALA A 256 16.62 -15.56 6.00
C ALA A 256 16.30 -15.80 4.50
N TYR A 257 15.44 -16.77 4.18
CA TYR A 257 15.01 -17.10 2.82
C TYR A 257 13.92 -16.15 2.25
N PHE A 258 13.41 -15.21 3.05
CA PHE A 258 12.53 -14.13 2.63
C PHE A 258 13.13 -12.75 2.90
N ASN A 259 14.42 -12.71 3.22
CA ASN A 259 15.08 -11.43 3.47
C ASN A 259 15.19 -10.62 2.17
N GLN A 260 14.82 -9.36 2.25
CA GLN A 260 15.02 -8.39 1.17
C GLN A 260 16.18 -7.48 1.57
N ASP A 261 17.19 -7.40 0.71
CA ASP A 261 18.28 -6.46 0.91
C ASP A 261 17.79 -5.04 0.65
N THR A 262 18.34 -4.12 1.40
CA THR A 262 18.27 -2.71 1.08
C THR A 262 19.26 -2.40 -0.06
N SER A 263 18.91 -1.47 -0.92
CA SER A 263 19.75 -1.00 -2.00
C SER A 263 20.02 0.50 -1.85
N GLU A 264 21.20 0.94 -2.18
CA GLU A 264 21.49 2.36 -2.30
C GLU A 264 21.05 2.81 -3.71
N LEU A 265 19.73 3.04 -3.87
CA LEU A 265 19.10 3.41 -5.14
C LEU A 265 19.66 4.75 -5.63
N LYS A 266 20.49 4.74 -6.68
CA LYS A 266 21.10 5.95 -7.26
C LYS A 266 20.57 6.29 -8.63
N ASN A 267 20.60 5.31 -9.53
CA ASN A 267 20.15 5.43 -10.90
C ASN A 267 19.47 4.11 -11.28
N VAL A 268 18.15 4.14 -11.48
CA VAL A 268 17.30 2.93 -11.60
C VAL A 268 16.78 2.79 -13.02
N ALA A 269 17.03 1.64 -13.67
CA ALA A 269 16.35 1.29 -14.91
C ALA A 269 15.00 0.62 -14.63
N VAL A 270 13.93 1.11 -15.24
CA VAL A 270 12.59 0.54 -15.15
C VAL A 270 12.17 0.02 -16.54
N ILE A 271 11.94 -1.30 -16.66
CA ILE A 271 11.62 -1.93 -17.95
C ILE A 271 10.12 -2.24 -17.99
N GLY A 272 9.41 -1.60 -18.93
CA GLY A 272 7.98 -1.77 -19.18
C GLY A 272 7.24 -0.43 -19.24
N GLY A 273 6.14 -0.35 -19.99
CA GLY A 273 5.38 0.89 -20.23
C GLY A 273 3.96 0.89 -19.63
N GLY A 274 3.66 0.02 -18.65
CA GLY A 274 2.32 -0.14 -18.10
C GLY A 274 2.10 0.53 -16.73
N ILE A 275 0.97 0.20 -16.10
CA ILE A 275 0.59 0.69 -14.76
C ILE A 275 1.64 0.35 -13.69
N ALA A 276 2.29 -0.82 -13.78
CA ALA A 276 3.30 -1.24 -12.82
C ALA A 276 4.53 -0.32 -12.85
N SER A 277 5.08 -0.05 -14.04
CA SER A 277 6.23 0.85 -14.21
C SER A 277 5.92 2.28 -13.84
N SER A 278 4.72 2.81 -14.20
CA SER A 278 4.35 4.17 -13.81
C SER A 278 4.21 4.34 -12.28
N CYS A 279 3.69 3.33 -11.56
CA CYS A 279 3.68 3.33 -10.10
C CYS A 279 5.09 3.29 -9.50
N ILE A 280 6.01 2.48 -10.04
CA ILE A 280 7.41 2.43 -9.61
C ILE A 280 8.09 3.78 -9.83
N LEU A 281 7.98 4.36 -11.02
CA LEU A 281 8.57 5.67 -11.34
C LEU A 281 8.06 6.77 -10.42
N TYR A 282 6.75 6.77 -10.11
CA TYR A 282 6.18 7.72 -9.17
C TYR A 282 6.74 7.54 -7.75
N SER A 283 6.87 6.29 -7.28
CA SER A 283 7.44 6.01 -5.95
C SER A 283 8.94 6.37 -5.87
N LEU A 284 9.72 6.19 -6.96
CA LEU A 284 11.10 6.65 -7.05
C LEU A 284 11.19 8.18 -7.05
N ALA A 285 10.35 8.83 -7.86
CA ALA A 285 10.32 10.29 -8.01
C ALA A 285 10.01 11.01 -6.70
N LYS A 286 9.07 10.50 -5.88
CA LYS A 286 8.80 11.03 -4.53
C LYS A 286 10.02 11.05 -3.61
N ARG A 287 11.01 10.22 -3.90
CA ARG A 287 12.26 10.09 -3.12
C ARG A 287 13.44 10.85 -3.74
N GLY A 288 13.21 11.50 -4.88
CA GLY A 288 14.28 12.16 -5.63
C GLY A 288 15.28 11.20 -6.27
N ILE A 289 14.88 9.94 -6.52
CA ILE A 289 15.75 8.91 -7.10
C ILE A 289 15.72 9.01 -8.62
N THR A 290 16.90 9.16 -9.23
CA THR A 290 17.06 9.22 -10.68
C THR A 290 16.68 7.89 -11.32
N SER A 291 15.93 7.94 -12.42
CA SER A 291 15.48 6.73 -13.12
C SER A 291 15.40 6.92 -14.64
N THR A 292 15.36 5.80 -15.36
CA THR A 292 15.12 5.77 -16.82
C THR A 292 14.08 4.71 -17.13
N LEU A 293 13.05 5.09 -17.87
CA LEU A 293 12.01 4.20 -18.39
C LEU A 293 12.42 3.62 -19.75
N PHE A 294 12.36 2.30 -19.87
CA PHE A 294 12.53 1.60 -21.13
C PHE A 294 11.22 0.92 -21.55
N CYS A 295 10.64 1.34 -22.65
CA CYS A 295 9.39 0.82 -23.19
C CYS A 295 9.57 0.32 -24.61
N GLN A 296 9.20 -0.92 -24.87
CA GLN A 296 9.29 -1.52 -26.21
C GLN A 296 8.31 -0.89 -27.22
N ASP A 297 7.18 -0.36 -26.72
CA ASP A 297 6.14 0.23 -27.56
C ASP A 297 6.44 1.71 -27.86
N GLU A 298 5.77 2.30 -28.85
CA GLU A 298 5.92 3.71 -29.26
C GLU A 298 5.45 4.71 -28.18
N LYS A 299 4.60 4.26 -27.28
CA LYS A 299 4.05 5.05 -26.16
C LYS A 299 3.65 4.14 -25.00
N PRO A 300 3.43 4.69 -23.78
CA PRO A 300 3.03 3.90 -22.64
C PRO A 300 1.62 3.32 -22.78
N ALA A 301 1.29 2.35 -21.94
CA ALA A 301 -0.01 1.68 -21.81
C ALA A 301 -0.49 0.90 -23.05
N MET A 302 0.40 0.44 -23.92
CA MET A 302 0.03 -0.34 -25.12
C MET A 302 -0.19 -1.84 -24.85
N GLY A 303 0.22 -2.35 -23.67
CA GLY A 303 0.05 -3.76 -23.26
C GLY A 303 -1.28 -4.00 -22.50
N ALA A 304 -1.21 -4.76 -21.41
CA ALA A 304 -2.38 -5.11 -20.59
C ALA A 304 -3.07 -3.90 -19.92
N SER A 305 -2.40 -2.74 -19.88
CA SER A 305 -2.98 -1.48 -19.42
C SER A 305 -3.81 -0.74 -20.48
N HIS A 306 -3.88 -1.27 -21.71
CA HIS A 306 -4.60 -0.63 -22.82
C HIS A 306 -6.10 -0.95 -22.78
N ASN A 307 -6.83 -0.20 -21.98
CA ASN A 307 -8.29 -0.29 -21.88
C ASN A 307 -8.89 1.11 -21.73
N VAL A 308 -10.17 1.28 -22.02
CA VAL A 308 -10.90 2.56 -21.87
C VAL A 308 -11.48 2.71 -20.47
N GLN A 309 -12.04 1.63 -19.92
CA GLN A 309 -12.58 1.59 -18.55
C GLN A 309 -12.13 0.31 -17.86
N GLY A 310 -11.32 0.45 -16.82
CA GLY A 310 -10.87 -0.66 -15.96
C GLY A 310 -11.56 -0.60 -14.61
N ALA A 311 -12.28 -1.65 -14.22
CA ALA A 311 -12.96 -1.72 -12.93
C ALA A 311 -11.96 -1.79 -11.77
N VAL A 312 -12.21 -1.01 -10.71
CA VAL A 312 -11.39 -0.92 -9.50
C VAL A 312 -12.23 -1.31 -8.29
N TYR A 313 -11.95 -2.46 -7.72
CA TYR A 313 -12.59 -2.98 -6.51
C TYR A 313 -11.74 -4.10 -5.89
N PRO A 314 -11.86 -4.37 -4.56
CA PRO A 314 -11.04 -5.37 -3.89
C PRO A 314 -11.48 -6.80 -4.24
N HIS A 315 -10.55 -7.77 -4.13
CA HIS A 315 -10.86 -9.20 -4.24
C HIS A 315 -10.84 -9.85 -2.86
N LEU A 316 -12.00 -9.89 -2.21
CA LEU A 316 -12.16 -10.38 -0.84
C LEU A 316 -12.55 -11.85 -0.79
N GLN A 317 -12.10 -12.51 0.27
CA GLN A 317 -12.43 -13.90 0.62
C GLN A 317 -13.06 -13.94 2.02
N ALA A 318 -13.84 -14.98 2.30
CA ALA A 318 -14.43 -15.23 3.61
C ALA A 318 -13.44 -15.82 4.62
N LYS A 319 -12.14 -15.46 4.49
CA LYS A 319 -11.07 -15.82 5.40
C LYS A 319 -10.03 -14.70 5.44
N ASN A 320 -9.42 -14.53 6.60
CA ASN A 320 -8.28 -13.64 6.75
C ASN A 320 -7.02 -14.32 6.18
N SER A 321 -6.73 -14.08 4.90
CA SER A 321 -5.60 -14.62 4.17
C SER A 321 -4.69 -13.48 3.68
N PRO A 322 -3.40 -13.73 3.39
CA PRO A 322 -2.53 -12.73 2.78
C PRO A 322 -3.12 -12.11 1.51
N HIS A 323 -3.84 -12.91 0.72
CA HIS A 323 -4.54 -12.45 -0.47
C HIS A 323 -5.61 -11.39 -0.15
N SER A 324 -6.51 -11.69 0.79
CA SER A 324 -7.60 -10.78 1.14
C SER A 324 -7.09 -9.50 1.82
N GLU A 325 -6.10 -9.64 2.69
CA GLU A 325 -5.42 -8.51 3.35
C GLU A 325 -4.78 -7.59 2.31
N LEU A 326 -3.98 -8.15 1.40
CA LEU A 326 -3.35 -7.39 0.33
C LEU A 326 -4.38 -6.59 -0.47
N PHE A 327 -5.42 -7.24 -0.99
CA PHE A 327 -6.37 -6.56 -1.88
C PHE A 327 -7.29 -5.58 -1.17
N ALA A 328 -7.61 -5.78 0.11
CA ALA A 328 -8.38 -4.82 0.90
C ALA A 328 -7.59 -3.51 1.11
N HIS A 329 -6.35 -3.61 1.60
CA HIS A 329 -5.51 -2.43 1.83
C HIS A 329 -5.08 -1.76 0.52
N SER A 330 -4.74 -2.55 -0.51
CA SER A 330 -4.36 -2.02 -1.82
C SER A 330 -5.47 -1.20 -2.46
N PHE A 331 -6.71 -1.66 -2.36
CA PHE A 331 -7.86 -0.93 -2.92
C PHE A 331 -8.05 0.44 -2.26
N LEU A 332 -8.02 0.47 -0.94
CA LEU A 332 -8.18 1.72 -0.17
C LEU A 332 -7.03 2.70 -0.44
N TYR A 333 -5.80 2.18 -0.52
CA TYR A 333 -4.65 2.99 -0.87
C TYR A 333 -4.74 3.52 -2.30
N ALA A 334 -5.04 2.67 -3.28
CA ALA A 334 -5.14 3.05 -4.69
C ALA A 334 -6.18 4.16 -4.90
N LYS A 335 -7.36 4.05 -4.27
CA LYS A 335 -8.38 5.09 -4.35
C LYS A 335 -7.90 6.43 -3.79
N ARG A 336 -7.27 6.44 -2.59
CA ARG A 336 -6.70 7.67 -2.02
C ARG A 336 -5.63 8.26 -2.94
N PHE A 337 -4.73 7.43 -3.44
CA PHE A 337 -3.67 7.84 -4.36
C PHE A 337 -4.22 8.47 -5.64
N TYR A 338 -5.23 7.86 -6.26
CA TYR A 338 -5.86 8.40 -7.46
C TYR A 338 -6.59 9.71 -7.21
N ASN A 339 -7.30 9.83 -6.09
CA ASN A 339 -7.93 11.09 -5.68
C ASN A 339 -6.87 12.17 -5.40
N GLN A 340 -5.74 11.81 -4.79
CA GLN A 340 -4.65 12.75 -4.53
C GLN A 340 -4.06 13.29 -5.83
N LEU A 341 -3.83 12.45 -6.85
CA LEU A 341 -3.38 12.91 -8.17
C LEU A 341 -4.33 13.97 -8.74
N CYS A 342 -5.65 13.76 -8.62
CA CYS A 342 -6.64 14.74 -9.08
C CYS A 342 -6.57 16.04 -8.26
N THR A 343 -6.41 15.95 -6.94
CA THR A 343 -6.26 17.12 -6.05
C THR A 343 -4.98 17.92 -6.38
N ASP A 344 -3.91 17.23 -6.77
CA ASP A 344 -2.63 17.83 -7.16
C ASP A 344 -2.66 18.43 -8.59
N GLY A 345 -3.83 18.45 -9.24
CA GLY A 345 -4.04 19.05 -10.56
C GLY A 345 -3.78 18.12 -11.75
N PHE A 346 -3.53 16.83 -11.51
CA PHE A 346 -3.40 15.81 -12.54
C PHE A 346 -4.74 15.11 -12.76
N SER A 347 -5.24 15.04 -14.00
CA SER A 347 -6.56 14.50 -14.30
C SER A 347 -6.50 13.27 -15.21
N PHE A 348 -7.42 12.36 -15.02
CA PHE A 348 -7.74 11.23 -15.88
C PHE A 348 -9.23 10.90 -15.70
N ASP A 349 -9.85 10.31 -16.71
CA ASP A 349 -11.27 9.96 -16.63
C ASP A 349 -11.49 8.78 -15.71
N HIS A 350 -12.37 8.95 -14.75
CA HIS A 350 -12.77 7.93 -13.78
C HIS A 350 -14.15 8.26 -13.19
N ASP A 351 -14.77 7.26 -12.58
CA ASP A 351 -15.99 7.44 -11.80
C ASP A 351 -16.04 6.44 -10.65
N TRP A 352 -16.12 6.94 -9.43
CA TRP A 352 -16.32 6.14 -8.22
C TRP A 352 -17.79 5.80 -8.01
N CYS A 353 -18.43 5.28 -9.05
CA CYS A 353 -19.85 4.94 -9.13
C CYS A 353 -20.24 3.65 -8.39
N GLY A 354 -19.32 3.04 -7.70
CA GLY A 354 -19.48 1.74 -7.09
C GLY A 354 -19.27 0.57 -8.05
N VAL A 355 -19.14 -0.63 -7.46
CA VAL A 355 -19.09 -1.90 -8.19
C VAL A 355 -20.04 -2.89 -7.55
N LEU A 356 -20.97 -3.42 -8.33
CA LEU A 356 -21.95 -4.41 -7.91
C LEU A 356 -21.59 -5.77 -8.48
N GLN A 357 -21.14 -6.69 -7.63
CA GLN A 357 -20.85 -8.07 -8.02
C GLN A 357 -22.08 -8.93 -7.82
N HIS A 358 -22.71 -9.33 -8.92
CA HIS A 358 -23.95 -10.08 -8.93
C HIS A 358 -23.77 -11.56 -8.63
N ALA A 359 -24.68 -12.14 -7.88
CA ALA A 359 -24.76 -13.57 -7.58
C ALA A 359 -25.46 -14.33 -8.73
N VAL A 360 -24.90 -14.22 -9.95
CA VAL A 360 -25.51 -14.79 -11.19
C VAL A 360 -25.55 -16.32 -11.24
N LYS A 361 -24.85 -17.01 -10.32
CA LYS A 361 -24.80 -18.47 -10.20
C LYS A 361 -24.69 -18.87 -8.74
N LYS A 362 -25.21 -20.06 -8.40
CA LYS A 362 -25.22 -20.59 -7.04
C LYS A 362 -23.83 -20.53 -6.33
N PRO A 363 -22.71 -20.97 -6.93
CA PRO A 363 -21.40 -20.90 -6.25
C PRO A 363 -20.98 -19.45 -5.88
N LEU A 364 -21.43 -18.46 -6.63
CA LEU A 364 -21.16 -17.05 -6.33
C LEU A 364 -22.09 -16.54 -5.22
N ALA A 365 -23.36 -16.96 -5.23
CA ALA A 365 -24.30 -16.68 -4.13
C ALA A 365 -23.79 -17.28 -2.81
N ASP A 366 -23.37 -18.56 -2.82
CA ASP A 366 -22.79 -19.24 -1.65
C ASP A 366 -21.54 -18.52 -1.13
N LYS A 367 -20.71 -17.99 -2.04
CA LYS A 367 -19.53 -17.17 -1.68
C LYS A 367 -19.94 -15.85 -1.02
N HIS A 368 -20.95 -15.16 -1.54
CA HIS A 368 -21.44 -13.89 -0.99
C HIS A 368 -22.05 -14.09 0.40
N GLU A 369 -22.87 -15.13 0.56
CA GLU A 369 -23.45 -15.52 1.86
C GLU A 369 -22.33 -15.83 2.89
N ASN A 370 -21.29 -16.57 2.50
CA ASN A 370 -20.18 -16.88 3.37
C ASN A 370 -19.39 -15.62 3.76
N LEU A 371 -19.21 -14.64 2.85
CA LEU A 371 -18.60 -13.34 3.16
C LEU A 371 -19.41 -12.59 4.23
N GLU A 372 -20.74 -12.58 4.12
CA GLU A 372 -21.64 -11.95 5.07
C GLU A 372 -21.58 -12.63 6.44
N GLN A 373 -21.71 -13.96 6.48
CA GLN A 373 -21.72 -14.73 7.73
C GLN A 373 -20.43 -14.56 8.54
N LYS A 374 -19.28 -14.43 7.86
CA LYS A 374 -17.97 -14.27 8.54
C LYS A 374 -17.74 -12.88 9.10
N GLN A 375 -18.42 -11.85 8.61
CA GLN A 375 -18.31 -10.46 9.07
C GLN A 375 -16.84 -9.97 9.24
N LEU A 376 -15.95 -10.39 8.32
CA LEU A 376 -14.52 -10.03 8.39
C LEU A 376 -14.23 -8.62 7.91
N TRP A 377 -15.10 -8.07 7.07
CA TRP A 377 -14.89 -6.82 6.36
C TRP A 377 -15.87 -5.74 6.84
N PRO A 378 -15.42 -4.51 7.05
CA PRO A 378 -16.32 -3.42 7.45
C PRO A 378 -17.32 -3.10 6.33
N GLU A 379 -18.52 -2.67 6.72
CA GLU A 379 -19.61 -2.34 5.79
C GLU A 379 -19.22 -1.24 4.80
N GLN A 380 -18.36 -0.30 5.22
CA GLN A 380 -17.83 0.75 4.35
C GLN A 380 -16.92 0.20 3.22
N LEU A 381 -16.38 -1.02 3.38
CA LEU A 381 -15.59 -1.67 2.34
C LEU A 381 -16.48 -2.50 1.40
N MET A 382 -17.42 -3.26 1.96
CA MET A 382 -18.35 -4.10 1.20
C MET A 382 -19.62 -4.37 1.99
N ARG A 383 -20.75 -4.47 1.29
CA ARG A 383 -22.01 -4.91 1.88
C ARG A 383 -22.81 -5.80 0.93
N ASN A 384 -23.56 -6.72 1.49
CA ASN A 384 -24.51 -7.51 0.72
C ASN A 384 -25.75 -6.67 0.41
N VAL A 385 -26.32 -6.90 -0.77
CA VAL A 385 -27.54 -6.22 -1.23
C VAL A 385 -28.52 -7.22 -1.80
N THR A 386 -29.80 -7.00 -1.53
CA THR A 386 -30.89 -7.74 -2.17
C THR A 386 -31.02 -7.37 -3.66
N ALA A 387 -31.78 -8.12 -4.44
CA ALA A 387 -32.02 -7.79 -5.85
C ALA A 387 -32.62 -6.39 -6.00
N GLU A 388 -33.65 -6.04 -5.19
CA GLU A 388 -34.28 -4.72 -5.22
C GLU A 388 -33.29 -3.59 -4.89
N GLN A 389 -32.45 -3.76 -3.86
CA GLN A 389 -31.41 -2.80 -3.51
C GLN A 389 -30.36 -2.69 -4.63
N GLY A 390 -29.96 -3.82 -5.22
CA GLY A 390 -29.01 -3.87 -6.34
C GLY A 390 -29.55 -3.13 -7.56
N ASP A 391 -30.81 -3.35 -7.94
CA ASP A 391 -31.46 -2.67 -9.07
C ASP A 391 -31.54 -1.14 -8.85
N LYS A 392 -31.87 -0.72 -7.62
CA LYS A 392 -31.87 0.71 -7.26
C LYS A 392 -30.49 1.34 -7.37
N ILE A 393 -29.45 0.65 -6.92
CA ILE A 393 -28.06 1.09 -7.03
C ILE A 393 -27.64 1.13 -8.51
N ALA A 394 -27.91 0.07 -9.25
CA ALA A 394 -27.56 -0.03 -10.65
C ALA A 394 -28.30 0.96 -11.55
N GLY A 395 -29.49 1.44 -11.15
CA GLY A 395 -30.34 2.28 -11.97
C GLY A 395 -31.06 1.54 -13.11
N VAL A 396 -30.89 0.21 -13.18
CA VAL A 396 -31.49 -0.70 -14.15
C VAL A 396 -31.94 -1.97 -13.44
N ALA A 397 -33.02 -2.58 -13.90
CA ALA A 397 -33.52 -3.84 -13.33
C ALA A 397 -32.62 -4.99 -13.81
N THR A 398 -31.96 -5.65 -12.88
CA THR A 398 -31.09 -6.81 -13.12
C THR A 398 -31.67 -8.11 -12.52
N GLY A 399 -32.42 -7.97 -11.42
CA GLY A 399 -33.04 -9.07 -10.69
C GLY A 399 -32.08 -9.92 -9.86
N TYR A 400 -30.81 -9.48 -9.70
CA TYR A 400 -29.80 -10.22 -8.96
C TYR A 400 -29.44 -9.55 -7.64
N SER A 401 -29.36 -10.35 -6.57
CA SER A 401 -28.65 -9.96 -5.34
C SER A 401 -27.14 -9.94 -5.58
N GLY A 402 -26.39 -9.33 -4.67
CA GLY A 402 -24.95 -9.27 -4.85
C GLY A 402 -24.19 -8.67 -3.67
N VAL A 403 -22.90 -8.44 -3.89
CA VAL A 403 -22.03 -7.67 -3.02
C VAL A 403 -21.75 -6.32 -3.67
N PHE A 404 -21.95 -5.25 -2.92
CA PHE A 404 -21.70 -3.89 -3.36
C PHE A 404 -20.45 -3.31 -2.71
N PHE A 405 -19.55 -2.80 -3.54
CA PHE A 405 -18.34 -2.07 -3.17
C PHE A 405 -18.59 -0.59 -3.47
N GLU A 406 -19.13 0.13 -2.50
CA GLU A 406 -19.57 1.52 -2.68
C GLU A 406 -18.44 2.45 -3.10
N GLN A 407 -17.23 2.24 -2.56
CA GLN A 407 -16.04 3.02 -2.89
C GLN A 407 -15.36 2.59 -4.20
N GLY A 408 -15.85 1.54 -4.86
CA GLY A 408 -15.34 1.06 -6.14
C GLY A 408 -15.79 1.93 -7.32
N GLY A 409 -15.36 1.55 -8.51
CA GLY A 409 -15.73 2.26 -9.73
C GLY A 409 -14.90 1.81 -10.92
N TRP A 410 -14.67 2.73 -11.83
CA TRP A 410 -13.77 2.50 -12.98
C TRP A 410 -12.83 3.69 -13.19
N VAL A 411 -11.70 3.43 -13.83
CA VAL A 411 -10.74 4.44 -14.28
C VAL A 411 -10.38 4.18 -15.74
N ASN A 412 -9.92 5.19 -16.47
CA ASN A 412 -9.29 5.02 -17.79
C ASN A 412 -7.79 4.71 -17.58
N PRO A 413 -7.34 3.46 -17.79
CA PRO A 413 -5.96 3.08 -17.45
C PRO A 413 -4.92 3.75 -18.34
N VAL A 414 -5.24 4.07 -19.58
CA VAL A 414 -4.30 4.73 -20.51
C VAL A 414 -4.00 6.15 -20.04
N GLN A 415 -5.05 6.90 -19.73
CA GLN A 415 -4.91 8.25 -19.18
C GLN A 415 -4.24 8.24 -17.80
N LEU A 416 -4.59 7.28 -16.95
CA LEU A 416 -3.99 7.15 -15.61
C LEU A 416 -2.47 6.90 -15.69
N VAL A 417 -2.01 6.02 -16.59
CA VAL A 417 -0.57 5.77 -16.80
C VAL A 417 0.14 7.04 -17.25
N ASP A 418 -0.40 7.74 -18.25
CA ASP A 418 0.15 9.02 -18.73
C ASP A 418 0.20 10.08 -17.62
N THR A 419 -0.89 10.18 -16.86
CA THR A 419 -1.01 11.09 -15.71
C THR A 419 0.04 10.79 -14.64
N MET A 420 0.23 9.52 -14.26
CA MET A 420 1.25 9.15 -13.28
C MET A 420 2.68 9.42 -13.76
N LEU A 421 2.97 9.20 -15.04
CA LEU A 421 4.28 9.51 -15.61
C LEU A 421 4.54 11.02 -15.60
N LYS A 422 3.54 11.85 -15.94
CA LYS A 422 3.63 13.30 -15.83
C LYS A 422 3.83 13.76 -14.38
N ALA A 423 3.07 13.22 -13.45
CA ALA A 423 3.19 13.53 -12.03
C ALA A 423 4.57 13.13 -11.48
N ALA A 424 5.07 11.95 -11.84
CA ALA A 424 6.41 11.51 -11.47
C ALA A 424 7.49 12.45 -12.02
N ASN A 425 7.41 12.81 -13.30
CA ASN A 425 8.36 13.71 -13.94
C ASN A 425 8.35 15.13 -13.34
N ASN A 426 7.20 15.58 -12.85
CA ASN A 426 7.07 16.86 -12.15
C ASN A 426 7.76 16.85 -10.76
N LEU A 427 7.75 15.71 -10.07
CA LEU A 427 8.44 15.54 -8.77
C LEU A 427 9.95 15.41 -8.96
N THR A 428 10.38 14.52 -9.85
CA THR A 428 11.79 14.29 -10.19
C THR A 428 11.86 13.91 -11.67
N PRO A 429 12.48 14.73 -12.51
CA PRO A 429 12.65 14.42 -13.93
C PRO A 429 13.35 13.08 -14.15
N PHE A 430 12.88 12.32 -15.14
CA PHE A 430 13.45 11.04 -15.54
C PHE A 430 13.46 10.88 -17.07
N ASP A 431 14.36 10.07 -17.58
CA ASP A 431 14.44 9.79 -19.01
C ASP A 431 13.45 8.69 -19.43
N SER A 432 12.93 8.80 -20.67
CA SER A 432 12.03 7.80 -21.25
C SER A 432 12.50 7.38 -22.64
N MET A 433 12.72 6.08 -22.84
CA MET A 433 13.12 5.46 -24.09
C MET A 433 11.96 4.62 -24.63
N PHE A 434 11.25 5.14 -25.63
CA PHE A 434 10.19 4.43 -26.34
C PHE A 434 10.76 3.73 -27.61
N ASN A 435 10.02 2.74 -28.16
CA ASN A 435 10.50 1.85 -29.22
C ASN A 435 11.85 1.19 -28.85
N CYS A 436 12.07 0.97 -27.55
CA CYS A 436 13.31 0.44 -27.01
C CYS A 436 13.05 -0.93 -26.36
N ASN A 437 13.21 -1.99 -27.13
CA ASN A 437 13.09 -3.36 -26.64
C ASN A 437 14.41 -3.81 -26.03
N ILE A 438 14.46 -3.94 -24.72
CA ILE A 438 15.66 -4.46 -24.02
C ILE A 438 15.77 -5.97 -24.29
N GLU A 439 16.92 -6.39 -24.83
CA GLU A 439 17.20 -7.77 -25.23
C GLU A 439 18.06 -8.51 -24.21
N GLN A 440 19.00 -7.78 -23.55
CA GLN A 440 19.95 -8.37 -22.62
C GLN A 440 20.18 -7.45 -21.40
N LEU A 441 20.43 -8.10 -20.28
CA LEU A 441 20.83 -7.47 -19.03
C LEU A 441 22.24 -7.96 -18.68
N ASN A 442 23.21 -7.04 -18.63
CA ASN A 442 24.61 -7.37 -18.37
C ASN A 442 25.05 -6.69 -17.07
N LYS A 443 25.57 -7.47 -16.12
CA LYS A 443 26.15 -6.96 -14.90
C LYS A 443 27.67 -6.88 -15.02
N SER A 444 28.23 -5.73 -14.67
CA SER A 444 29.69 -5.53 -14.59
C SER A 444 30.00 -4.90 -13.24
N ASP A 445 30.73 -5.60 -12.40
CA ASP A 445 30.99 -5.26 -11.01
C ASP A 445 29.68 -5.04 -10.21
N LYS A 446 29.39 -3.79 -9.85
CA LYS A 446 28.17 -3.42 -9.10
C LYS A 446 27.06 -2.88 -9.98
N ASP A 447 27.35 -2.56 -11.24
CA ASP A 447 26.44 -1.84 -12.13
C ASP A 447 25.80 -2.75 -13.17
N TRP A 448 24.58 -2.39 -13.54
CA TRP A 448 23.83 -3.02 -14.61
C TRP A 448 23.91 -2.20 -15.90
N TYR A 449 23.94 -2.91 -17.00
CA TYR A 449 23.87 -2.35 -18.36
C TYR A 449 22.79 -3.08 -19.15
N LEU A 450 22.00 -2.32 -19.87
CA LEU A 450 20.92 -2.81 -20.72
C LEU A 450 21.32 -2.72 -22.19
N ILE A 451 20.99 -3.73 -22.99
CA ILE A 451 21.29 -3.77 -24.42
C ILE A 451 19.98 -3.80 -25.22
N SER A 452 19.88 -2.92 -26.21
CA SER A 452 18.82 -2.89 -27.22
C SER A 452 19.41 -2.52 -28.56
N ASN A 453 19.16 -3.33 -29.60
CA ASN A 453 19.65 -3.06 -30.96
C ASN A 453 21.15 -2.72 -31.03
N ASN A 454 22.00 -3.46 -30.30
CA ASN A 454 23.44 -3.24 -30.12
C ASN A 454 23.82 -1.91 -29.41
N GLN A 455 22.87 -1.12 -28.95
CA GLN A 455 23.12 0.05 -28.12
C GLN A 455 23.18 -0.36 -26.65
N LYS A 456 24.17 0.18 -25.91
CA LYS A 456 24.37 -0.06 -24.48
C LYS A 456 23.89 1.15 -23.69
N PHE A 457 23.05 0.93 -22.67
CA PHE A 457 22.55 1.92 -21.74
C PHE A 457 23.05 1.63 -20.32
N GLY A 458 23.29 2.65 -19.51
CA GLY A 458 23.77 2.54 -18.14
C GLY A 458 25.03 3.38 -17.91
N PRO A 459 25.65 3.32 -16.72
CA PRO A 459 25.42 2.34 -15.63
C PRO A 459 24.15 2.60 -14.83
N PHE A 460 23.52 1.53 -14.34
CA PHE A 460 22.41 1.56 -13.41
C PHE A 460 22.76 0.80 -12.13
N SER A 461 22.41 1.35 -10.97
CA SER A 461 22.56 0.65 -9.69
C SER A 461 21.59 -0.53 -9.58
N ASP A 462 20.38 -0.33 -10.10
CA ASP A 462 19.29 -1.29 -10.02
C ASP A 462 18.48 -1.35 -11.31
N VAL A 463 17.90 -2.52 -11.58
CA VAL A 463 16.98 -2.78 -12.70
C VAL A 463 15.68 -3.36 -12.13
N ILE A 464 14.55 -2.72 -12.43
CA ILE A 464 13.22 -3.20 -12.02
C ILE A 464 12.44 -3.64 -13.26
N ILE A 465 12.14 -4.93 -13.34
CA ILE A 465 11.41 -5.53 -14.45
C ILE A 465 9.91 -5.45 -14.19
N CYS A 466 9.21 -4.58 -14.94
CA CYS A 466 7.77 -4.36 -14.96
C CYS A 466 7.14 -4.77 -16.29
N ALA A 467 7.74 -5.74 -17.01
CA ALA A 467 7.44 -6.06 -18.42
C ALA A 467 6.22 -6.98 -18.62
N GLY A 468 5.41 -7.21 -17.58
CA GLY A 468 4.21 -8.06 -17.67
C GLY A 468 4.54 -9.48 -18.13
N GLU A 469 3.87 -9.95 -19.19
CA GLU A 469 4.08 -11.29 -19.75
C GLU A 469 5.47 -11.50 -20.38
N HIS A 470 6.26 -10.44 -20.55
CA HIS A 470 7.63 -10.49 -21.05
C HIS A 470 8.68 -10.42 -19.95
N SER A 471 8.28 -10.46 -18.68
CA SER A 471 9.24 -10.41 -17.57
C SER A 471 10.14 -11.65 -17.47
N ASP A 472 9.82 -12.74 -18.16
CA ASP A 472 10.62 -13.96 -18.32
C ASP A 472 11.53 -13.97 -19.57
N ALA A 473 11.58 -12.87 -20.32
CA ALA A 473 12.32 -12.81 -21.59
C ALA A 473 13.85 -12.77 -21.44
N PHE A 474 14.35 -12.39 -20.25
CA PHE A 474 15.77 -12.26 -20.00
C PHE A 474 16.38 -13.58 -19.49
N GLU A 475 17.64 -13.84 -19.84
CA GLU A 475 18.38 -15.02 -19.38
C GLU A 475 18.29 -15.18 -17.86
N GLN A 476 18.43 -14.07 -17.11
CA GLN A 476 18.36 -14.05 -15.64
C GLN A 476 16.98 -14.41 -15.10
N THR A 477 15.90 -14.16 -15.85
CA THR A 477 14.52 -14.28 -15.35
C THR A 477 13.69 -15.35 -16.07
N LYS A 478 14.30 -16.15 -16.95
CA LYS A 478 13.62 -17.22 -17.70
C LYS A 478 12.94 -18.27 -16.83
N ALA A 479 13.38 -18.39 -15.58
CA ALA A 479 12.79 -19.32 -14.60
C ALA A 479 11.54 -18.77 -13.89
N LEU A 480 11.07 -17.55 -14.21
CA LEU A 480 9.84 -17.00 -13.64
C LEU A 480 8.62 -17.84 -14.05
N PRO A 481 7.81 -18.34 -13.09
CA PRO A 481 6.66 -19.22 -13.38
C PRO A 481 5.44 -18.42 -13.83
N ILE A 482 5.61 -17.60 -14.89
CA ILE A 482 4.55 -16.73 -15.42
C ILE A 482 3.47 -17.56 -16.12
N VAL A 483 2.23 -17.17 -15.90
CA VAL A 483 1.06 -17.67 -16.63
C VAL A 483 0.46 -16.50 -17.40
N GLY A 484 0.58 -16.54 -18.73
CA GLY A 484 -0.07 -15.59 -19.62
C GLY A 484 -1.56 -15.92 -19.78
N VAL A 485 -2.42 -14.93 -19.57
CA VAL A 485 -3.86 -15.06 -19.75
C VAL A 485 -4.34 -13.96 -20.69
N ARG A 486 -4.60 -14.34 -21.93
CA ARG A 486 -5.18 -13.45 -22.93
C ARG A 486 -6.63 -13.12 -22.56
N GLY A 487 -7.03 -11.88 -22.79
CA GLY A 487 -8.42 -11.45 -22.69
C GLY A 487 -8.69 -10.30 -23.64
N GLN A 488 -9.85 -10.34 -24.29
CA GLN A 488 -10.36 -9.25 -25.09
C GLN A 488 -11.51 -8.58 -24.39
N VAL A 489 -11.52 -7.26 -24.37
CA VAL A 489 -12.67 -6.42 -24.00
C VAL A 489 -13.26 -5.82 -25.27
N SER A 490 -14.57 -5.62 -25.27
CA SER A 490 -15.32 -5.04 -26.40
C SER A 490 -16.02 -3.77 -25.93
N HIS A 491 -16.06 -2.77 -26.80
CA HIS A 491 -16.79 -1.53 -26.57
C HIS A 491 -18.05 -1.55 -27.43
N ILE A 492 -19.20 -1.37 -26.79
CA ILE A 492 -20.53 -1.49 -27.42
C ILE A 492 -21.28 -0.18 -27.26
N GLU A 493 -21.96 0.28 -28.30
CA GLU A 493 -22.76 1.51 -28.28
C GLU A 493 -23.86 1.43 -27.21
N ALA A 494 -23.99 2.51 -26.48
CA ALA A 494 -25.04 2.63 -25.48
C ALA A 494 -26.41 2.82 -26.14
N SER A 495 -27.44 2.31 -25.47
CA SER A 495 -28.85 2.60 -25.79
C SER A 495 -29.45 3.54 -24.76
N GLU A 496 -30.63 4.11 -25.05
CA GLU A 496 -31.39 4.92 -24.08
C GLU A 496 -31.59 4.19 -22.74
N GLN A 497 -31.82 2.87 -22.79
CA GLN A 497 -32.04 2.08 -21.58
C GLN A 497 -30.73 1.80 -20.84
N SER A 498 -29.64 1.53 -21.56
CA SER A 498 -28.35 1.23 -20.93
C SER A 498 -27.66 2.49 -20.40
N HIS A 499 -27.93 3.69 -20.89
CA HIS A 499 -27.48 4.96 -20.31
C HIS A 499 -27.95 5.17 -18.86
N LYS A 500 -29.02 4.46 -18.43
CA LYS A 500 -29.52 4.53 -17.05
C LYS A 500 -28.64 3.77 -16.06
N LEU A 501 -27.68 2.96 -16.55
CA LEU A 501 -26.77 2.22 -15.70
C LEU A 501 -25.80 3.17 -14.96
N LYS A 502 -25.81 3.08 -13.63
CA LYS A 502 -25.08 4.00 -12.72
C LYS A 502 -23.84 3.39 -12.06
N THR A 503 -23.66 2.07 -12.10
CA THR A 503 -22.57 1.39 -11.41
C THR A 503 -21.94 0.31 -12.29
N VAL A 504 -20.71 -0.08 -12.00
CA VAL A 504 -20.07 -1.20 -12.70
C VAL A 504 -20.74 -2.50 -12.26
N LEU A 505 -21.23 -3.27 -13.22
CA LEU A 505 -21.76 -4.62 -12.98
C LEU A 505 -20.66 -5.65 -13.18
N CYS A 506 -20.43 -6.50 -12.18
CA CYS A 506 -19.53 -7.65 -12.28
C CYS A 506 -20.34 -8.95 -12.18
N HIS A 507 -20.08 -9.85 -13.12
CA HIS A 507 -20.64 -11.20 -13.16
C HIS A 507 -19.51 -12.22 -13.38
N LYS A 508 -19.52 -13.02 -14.41
CA LYS A 508 -18.32 -13.78 -14.85
C LYS A 508 -17.32 -12.89 -15.59
N GLY A 509 -17.77 -11.72 -16.07
CA GLY A 509 -17.00 -10.61 -16.62
C GLY A 509 -17.39 -9.31 -15.92
N TYR A 510 -17.37 -8.20 -16.64
CA TYR A 510 -17.83 -6.90 -16.16
C TYR A 510 -18.50 -6.10 -17.28
N PHE A 511 -19.35 -5.16 -16.88
CA PHE A 511 -20.05 -4.22 -17.75
C PHE A 511 -20.07 -2.86 -17.06
N THR A 512 -19.54 -1.81 -17.71
CA THR A 512 -19.38 -0.49 -17.12
C THR A 512 -20.55 0.42 -17.44
N PRO A 513 -20.80 1.50 -16.67
CA PRO A 513 -21.62 2.62 -17.12
C PRO A 513 -21.14 3.20 -18.45
N SER A 514 -22.02 3.88 -19.16
CA SER A 514 -21.68 4.53 -20.44
C SER A 514 -20.61 5.61 -20.25
N TYR A 515 -19.60 5.57 -21.10
CA TYR A 515 -18.58 6.58 -21.22
C TYR A 515 -18.33 6.84 -22.71
N LEU A 516 -18.43 8.09 -23.15
CA LEU A 516 -18.38 8.49 -24.56
C LEU A 516 -19.34 7.65 -25.43
N ASP A 517 -20.60 7.54 -25.00
CA ASP A 517 -21.68 6.80 -25.64
C ASP A 517 -21.41 5.30 -25.86
N SER A 518 -20.46 4.74 -25.12
CA SER A 518 -20.12 3.31 -25.20
C SER A 518 -19.97 2.69 -23.82
N HIS A 519 -20.24 1.41 -23.71
CA HIS A 519 -19.94 0.59 -22.56
C HIS A 519 -18.74 -0.31 -22.83
N CYS A 520 -17.93 -0.58 -21.81
CA CYS A 520 -16.90 -1.60 -21.85
C CYS A 520 -17.45 -2.91 -21.30
N MET A 521 -17.41 -3.98 -22.07
CA MET A 521 -17.82 -5.32 -21.67
C MET A 521 -16.70 -6.33 -21.86
N GLY A 522 -16.59 -7.29 -20.98
CA GLY A 522 -15.58 -8.34 -21.09
C GLY A 522 -15.27 -9.02 -19.76
N ALA A 523 -14.23 -9.81 -19.76
CA ALA A 523 -13.33 -10.10 -20.87
C ALA A 523 -13.36 -11.59 -21.17
N THR A 524 -13.00 -11.96 -22.37
CA THR A 524 -12.67 -13.35 -22.67
C THR A 524 -11.47 -13.81 -21.83
N PHE A 525 -11.28 -15.12 -21.73
CA PHE A 525 -10.25 -15.71 -20.88
C PHE A 525 -9.65 -16.94 -21.58
N GLU A 526 -8.43 -16.78 -22.10
CA GLU A 526 -7.71 -17.83 -22.79
C GLU A 526 -6.29 -17.96 -22.22
N LYS A 527 -5.95 -19.16 -21.75
CA LYS A 527 -4.62 -19.45 -21.18
C LYS A 527 -3.64 -19.85 -22.27
N ASN A 528 -2.34 -19.63 -22.01
CA ASN A 528 -1.23 -20.12 -22.82
C ASN A 528 -1.20 -19.58 -24.26
N THR A 529 -1.75 -18.39 -24.50
CA THR A 529 -1.60 -17.68 -25.77
C THR A 529 -0.94 -16.31 -25.54
N LYS A 530 -0.05 -15.93 -26.43
CA LYS A 530 0.63 -14.61 -26.42
C LYS A 530 0.05 -13.67 -27.51
N SER A 531 -0.99 -14.08 -28.21
CA SER A 531 -1.62 -13.25 -29.26
C SER A 531 -2.31 -12.03 -28.65
N ARG A 532 -2.04 -10.86 -29.20
CA ARG A 532 -2.73 -9.59 -28.90
C ARG A 532 -3.73 -9.19 -30.01
N ALA A 533 -3.95 -10.07 -30.99
CA ALA A 533 -4.89 -9.79 -32.06
C ALA A 533 -6.32 -9.74 -31.56
N VAL A 534 -7.06 -8.72 -31.98
CA VAL A 534 -8.51 -8.61 -31.76
C VAL A 534 -9.23 -9.55 -32.71
N THR A 535 -10.22 -10.30 -32.23
CA THR A 535 -11.03 -11.21 -33.03
C THR A 535 -12.52 -10.91 -32.90
N GLU A 536 -13.26 -11.08 -33.98
CA GLU A 536 -14.73 -10.94 -33.95
C GLU A 536 -15.38 -12.05 -33.13
N GLN A 537 -14.80 -13.23 -33.09
CA GLN A 537 -15.27 -14.33 -32.26
C GLN A 537 -15.28 -13.95 -30.76
N ASP A 538 -14.23 -13.27 -30.27
CA ASP A 538 -14.20 -12.78 -28.88
C ASP A 538 -15.23 -11.69 -28.63
N ASN A 539 -15.50 -10.81 -29.59
CA ASN A 539 -16.57 -9.83 -29.49
C ASN A 539 -17.92 -10.50 -29.29
N GLN A 540 -18.23 -11.51 -30.11
CA GLN A 540 -19.45 -12.29 -30.00
C GLN A 540 -19.53 -13.07 -28.69
N LEU A 541 -18.41 -13.60 -28.20
CA LEU A 541 -18.34 -14.28 -26.90
C LEU A 541 -18.63 -13.33 -25.75
N ASN A 542 -18.07 -12.13 -25.75
CA ASN A 542 -18.32 -11.12 -24.71
C ASN A 542 -19.81 -10.71 -24.71
N HIS A 543 -20.40 -10.43 -25.86
CA HIS A 543 -21.80 -10.07 -25.98
C HIS A 543 -22.73 -11.21 -25.55
N LYS A 544 -22.47 -12.43 -26.04
CA LYS A 544 -23.20 -13.63 -25.64
C LYS A 544 -23.12 -13.88 -24.13
N GLN A 545 -21.95 -13.66 -23.54
CA GLN A 545 -21.77 -13.81 -22.10
C GLN A 545 -22.60 -12.79 -21.32
N LEU A 546 -22.64 -11.53 -21.73
CA LEU A 546 -23.48 -10.50 -21.11
C LEU A 546 -24.95 -10.91 -21.20
N LEU A 547 -25.45 -11.22 -22.39
CA LEU A 547 -26.85 -11.65 -22.60
C LEU A 547 -27.21 -12.93 -21.86
N SER A 548 -26.26 -13.86 -21.63
CA SER A 548 -26.55 -15.08 -20.86
C SER A 548 -26.97 -14.84 -19.42
N PHE A 549 -26.67 -13.67 -18.86
CA PHE A 549 -27.09 -13.26 -17.51
C PHE A 549 -28.24 -12.24 -17.55
N TYR A 550 -28.33 -11.40 -18.56
CA TYR A 550 -29.24 -10.25 -18.60
C TYR A 550 -30.19 -10.30 -19.83
N GLN A 551 -30.51 -11.49 -20.33
CA GLN A 551 -31.35 -11.67 -21.52
C GLN A 551 -32.80 -11.10 -21.40
N GLN A 552 -33.29 -10.89 -20.17
CA GLN A 552 -34.59 -10.30 -19.89
C GLN A 552 -34.49 -8.82 -19.46
N CYS A 553 -33.33 -8.23 -19.52
CA CYS A 553 -33.07 -6.86 -19.06
C CYS A 553 -32.95 -5.93 -20.27
N ASP A 554 -33.81 -4.91 -20.35
CA ASP A 554 -33.83 -3.96 -21.46
C ASP A 554 -32.48 -3.29 -21.71
N PHE A 555 -31.75 -2.95 -20.64
CA PHE A 555 -30.44 -2.33 -20.78
C PHE A 555 -29.43 -3.17 -21.56
N ALA A 556 -29.55 -4.49 -21.52
CA ALA A 556 -28.62 -5.42 -22.19
C ALA A 556 -29.09 -5.84 -23.59
N THR A 557 -30.43 -5.94 -23.80
CA THR A 557 -31.03 -6.42 -25.05
C THR A 557 -31.13 -5.32 -26.11
N THR A 558 -31.06 -4.05 -25.73
CA THR A 558 -31.20 -2.90 -26.62
C THR A 558 -29.88 -2.26 -27.01
N LEU A 559 -28.75 -2.82 -26.61
CA LEU A 559 -27.42 -2.31 -26.94
C LEU A 559 -27.20 -2.23 -28.47
N GLY A 560 -26.41 -1.24 -28.90
CA GLY A 560 -26.07 -1.04 -30.31
C GLY A 560 -25.00 -2.02 -30.80
N LYS A 561 -24.21 -1.60 -31.77
CA LYS A 561 -23.12 -2.42 -32.35
C LYS A 561 -21.84 -2.30 -31.53
N ILE A 562 -20.96 -3.29 -31.66
CA ILE A 562 -19.59 -3.22 -31.13
C ILE A 562 -18.77 -2.30 -32.03
N THR A 563 -18.23 -1.23 -31.47
CA THR A 563 -17.49 -0.18 -32.20
C THR A 563 -16.00 -0.41 -32.22
N SER A 564 -15.48 -1.02 -31.15
CA SER A 564 -14.06 -1.30 -31.02
C SER A 564 -13.80 -2.42 -30.00
N ALA A 565 -12.58 -2.93 -29.98
CA ALA A 565 -12.16 -3.93 -28.99
C ALA A 565 -10.66 -3.80 -28.71
N LYS A 566 -10.23 -4.32 -27.57
CA LYS A 566 -8.82 -4.42 -27.18
C LYS A 566 -8.52 -5.81 -26.62
N ALA A 567 -7.43 -6.40 -27.11
CA ALA A 567 -6.95 -7.68 -26.61
C ALA A 567 -5.55 -7.52 -26.02
N ALA A 568 -5.29 -8.16 -24.88
CA ALA A 568 -4.00 -8.14 -24.22
C ALA A 568 -3.77 -9.42 -23.42
N VAL A 569 -2.51 -9.70 -23.11
CA VAL A 569 -2.10 -10.83 -22.26
C VAL A 569 -1.82 -10.29 -20.85
N ARG A 570 -2.57 -10.81 -19.89
CA ARG A 570 -2.36 -10.51 -18.46
C ARG A 570 -1.32 -11.45 -17.91
N CYS A 571 -0.29 -10.92 -17.28
CA CYS A 571 0.68 -11.67 -16.52
C CYS A 571 0.15 -12.04 -15.15
N THR A 572 0.13 -13.31 -14.80
CA THR A 572 -0.26 -13.78 -13.46
C THR A 572 0.60 -14.98 -13.04
N PHE A 573 0.51 -15.36 -11.78
CA PHE A 573 1.10 -16.57 -11.23
C PHE A 573 0.00 -17.54 -10.80
N ILE A 574 0.36 -18.79 -10.49
CA ILE A 574 -0.60 -19.85 -10.15
C ILE A 574 -1.41 -19.54 -8.87
N ASP A 575 -0.87 -18.74 -7.96
CA ASP A 575 -1.51 -18.31 -6.72
C ASP A 575 -2.29 -17.01 -6.84
N HIS A 576 -2.31 -16.41 -8.04
CA HIS A 576 -2.98 -15.14 -8.33
C HIS A 576 -2.49 -13.93 -7.50
N LEU A 577 -1.32 -14.02 -6.86
CA LEU A 577 -0.66 -12.90 -6.19
C LEU A 577 0.43 -12.31 -7.08
N PRO A 578 0.65 -11.01 -7.07
CA PRO A 578 1.76 -10.37 -7.76
C PRO A 578 3.10 -10.81 -7.16
N MET A 579 4.18 -10.44 -7.83
CA MET A 579 5.54 -10.66 -7.38
C MET A 579 6.25 -9.30 -7.30
N ALA A 580 6.80 -8.99 -6.14
CA ALA A 580 7.55 -7.77 -5.87
C ALA A 580 8.76 -8.08 -4.97
N GLY A 581 9.97 -7.81 -5.44
CA GLY A 581 11.19 -8.04 -4.66
C GLY A 581 12.41 -8.33 -5.51
N GLN A 582 13.53 -8.50 -4.83
CA GLN A 582 14.80 -8.86 -5.45
C GLN A 582 14.72 -10.26 -6.06
N TRP A 583 15.21 -10.39 -7.28
CA TRP A 583 15.32 -11.68 -7.95
C TRP A 583 16.61 -12.41 -7.57
N CYS A 584 16.50 -13.69 -7.33
CA CYS A 584 17.64 -14.58 -7.12
C CYS A 584 17.43 -15.87 -7.94
N GLU A 585 18.52 -16.43 -8.46
CA GLU A 585 18.48 -17.66 -9.22
C GLU A 585 17.91 -18.83 -8.40
N PRO A 586 17.01 -19.64 -8.96
CA PRO A 586 16.48 -20.82 -8.29
C PRO A 586 17.57 -21.79 -7.79
N SER A 587 18.65 -21.97 -8.54
CA SER A 587 19.79 -22.82 -8.18
C SER A 587 20.52 -22.35 -6.92
N ASP A 588 20.66 -21.03 -6.74
CA ASP A 588 21.28 -20.46 -5.53
C ASP A 588 20.40 -20.71 -4.29
N TYR A 589 19.07 -20.59 -4.46
CA TYR A 589 18.12 -20.91 -3.37
C TYR A 589 18.12 -22.39 -3.01
N THR A 590 18.13 -23.29 -4.00
CA THR A 590 18.16 -24.75 -3.75
C THR A 590 19.44 -25.15 -3.03
N THR A 591 20.56 -24.52 -3.34
CA THR A 591 21.84 -24.76 -2.68
C THR A 591 21.85 -24.21 -1.26
N ALA A 592 21.49 -22.93 -1.08
CA ALA A 592 21.56 -22.25 0.23
C ALA A 592 20.55 -22.82 1.24
N PHE A 593 19.37 -23.24 0.78
CA PHE A 593 18.24 -23.63 1.63
C PHE A 593 17.78 -25.08 1.44
N ALA A 594 18.64 -25.97 0.93
CA ALA A 594 18.35 -27.40 0.71
C ALA A 594 17.71 -28.11 1.91
N ASN A 595 18.06 -27.69 3.12
CA ASN A 595 17.60 -28.30 4.37
C ASN A 595 16.30 -27.71 4.93
N LEU A 596 15.59 -26.83 4.19
CA LEU A 596 14.32 -26.22 4.65
C LEU A 596 13.27 -27.26 5.08
N ARG A 597 13.22 -28.42 4.40
CA ARG A 597 12.33 -29.55 4.73
C ARG A 597 12.56 -30.13 6.13
N LEU A 598 13.77 -29.98 6.69
CA LEU A 598 14.15 -30.53 7.99
C LEU A 598 13.76 -29.64 9.18
N GLY A 599 13.18 -28.45 8.89
CA GLY A 599 12.62 -27.54 9.87
C GLY A 599 13.55 -26.44 10.34
N LYS A 600 13.04 -25.57 11.24
CA LYS A 600 13.65 -24.29 11.64
C LYS A 600 14.97 -24.37 12.44
N ARG A 601 15.44 -25.57 12.83
CA ARG A 601 16.64 -25.75 13.68
C ARG A 601 17.95 -25.79 12.92
N TYR A 602 17.89 -25.83 11.59
CA TYR A 602 19.08 -25.90 10.76
C TYR A 602 19.61 -24.52 10.44
N GLN A 603 20.94 -24.36 10.50
CA GLN A 603 21.61 -23.18 9.97
C GLN A 603 21.68 -23.32 8.44
N TYR A 604 21.35 -22.24 7.74
CA TYR A 604 21.40 -22.17 6.29
C TYR A 604 22.68 -21.50 5.86
N HIS A 605 23.19 -21.87 4.68
CA HIS A 605 24.29 -21.17 4.05
C HIS A 605 23.84 -19.76 3.62
N ALA A 606 24.79 -18.81 3.56
CA ALA A 606 24.52 -17.52 2.99
C ALA A 606 24.08 -17.65 1.53
N LEU A 607 23.03 -16.93 1.15
CA LEU A 607 22.56 -16.90 -0.22
C LEU A 607 23.60 -16.20 -1.09
N ASN A 608 24.07 -16.86 -2.15
CA ASN A 608 24.83 -16.20 -3.20
C ASN A 608 23.91 -15.27 -3.99
N LYS A 609 24.32 -14.02 -4.21
CA LYS A 609 23.51 -12.97 -4.83
C LYS A 609 24.19 -12.37 -6.06
N PRO A 610 24.49 -13.17 -7.09
CA PRO A 610 25.18 -12.67 -8.29
C PRO A 610 24.37 -11.59 -9.04
N GLN A 611 23.03 -11.59 -8.83
CA GLN A 611 22.09 -10.68 -9.46
C GLN A 611 21.60 -9.55 -8.53
N GLN A 612 22.42 -9.19 -7.53
CA GLN A 612 22.09 -8.05 -6.67
C GLN A 612 21.76 -6.80 -7.50
N GLY A 613 20.69 -6.08 -7.14
CA GLY A 613 20.16 -4.95 -7.89
C GLY A 613 19.24 -5.33 -9.07
N LEU A 614 18.92 -6.62 -9.27
CA LEU A 614 17.89 -7.05 -10.21
C LEU A 614 16.59 -7.37 -9.46
N HIS A 615 15.50 -6.73 -9.87
CA HIS A 615 14.23 -6.80 -9.18
C HIS A 615 13.07 -7.15 -10.11
N ILE A 616 12.06 -7.83 -9.56
CA ILE A 616 10.83 -8.20 -10.26
C ILE A 616 9.65 -7.44 -9.66
N PHE A 617 8.84 -6.82 -10.52
CA PHE A 617 7.60 -6.16 -10.13
C PHE A 617 6.52 -6.45 -11.20
N THR A 618 5.88 -7.62 -11.11
CA THR A 618 5.00 -8.13 -12.15
C THR A 618 3.93 -9.10 -11.60
N GLY A 619 3.12 -9.68 -12.49
CA GLY A 619 2.17 -10.73 -12.11
C GLY A 619 0.84 -10.23 -11.56
N PHE A 620 0.46 -9.02 -11.85
CA PHE A 620 -0.76 -8.36 -11.31
C PHE A 620 -2.08 -8.91 -11.86
N GLY A 621 -2.05 -9.72 -12.91
CA GLY A 621 -3.24 -10.25 -13.54
C GLY A 621 -4.21 -9.15 -14.00
N ALA A 622 -5.45 -9.22 -13.56
CA ALA A 622 -6.50 -8.23 -13.84
C ALA A 622 -6.65 -7.19 -12.69
N ARG A 623 -5.69 -7.09 -11.77
CA ARG A 623 -5.81 -6.30 -10.53
C ARG A 623 -4.74 -5.23 -10.34
N ALA A 624 -3.98 -4.90 -11.39
CA ALA A 624 -2.92 -3.91 -11.31
C ALA A 624 -3.43 -2.53 -10.86
N LEU A 625 -4.58 -2.09 -11.37
CA LEU A 625 -5.22 -0.83 -10.95
C LEU A 625 -5.53 -0.76 -9.45
N CYS A 626 -5.82 -1.91 -8.83
CA CYS A 626 -6.08 -2.00 -7.40
C CYS A 626 -4.79 -2.13 -6.59
N SER A 627 -3.79 -2.91 -7.06
CA SER A 627 -2.68 -3.36 -6.21
C SER A 627 -1.32 -2.76 -6.55
N ALA A 628 -1.08 -2.26 -7.76
CA ALA A 628 0.22 -1.72 -8.13
C ALA A 628 0.61 -0.46 -7.32
N PRO A 629 -0.29 0.49 -6.99
CA PRO A 629 0.07 1.66 -6.21
C PRO A 629 0.63 1.33 -4.82
N LEU A 630 -0.09 0.52 -4.02
CA LEU A 630 0.37 0.12 -2.69
C LEU A 630 1.66 -0.69 -2.76
N LEU A 631 1.72 -1.64 -3.71
CA LEU A 631 2.87 -2.54 -3.83
C LEU A 631 4.13 -1.82 -4.31
N SER A 632 4.03 -0.82 -5.19
CA SER A 632 5.18 -0.01 -5.58
C SER A 632 5.73 0.79 -4.41
N GLU A 633 4.86 1.40 -3.62
CA GLU A 633 5.25 2.15 -2.43
C GLU A 633 5.91 1.22 -1.40
N HIS A 634 5.30 0.06 -1.10
CA HIS A 634 5.89 -0.95 -0.23
C HIS A 634 7.26 -1.42 -0.73
N PHE A 635 7.37 -1.74 -2.01
CA PHE A 635 8.58 -2.28 -2.60
C PHE A 635 9.74 -1.28 -2.56
N ILE A 636 9.50 -0.02 -2.95
CA ILE A 636 10.53 1.02 -2.90
C ILE A 636 10.88 1.38 -1.44
N SER A 637 9.91 1.39 -0.52
CA SER A 637 10.19 1.52 0.92
C SER A 637 11.12 0.42 1.43
N CYS A 638 10.93 -0.84 1.01
CA CYS A 638 11.83 -1.95 1.38
C CYS A 638 13.27 -1.71 0.89
N LEU A 639 13.44 -1.28 -0.37
CA LEU A 639 14.76 -1.01 -0.94
C LEU A 639 15.45 0.19 -0.28
N ASN A 640 14.67 1.22 0.09
CA ASN A 640 15.18 2.47 0.68
C ASN A 640 15.26 2.46 2.21
N ASN A 641 15.14 1.29 2.83
CA ASN A 641 15.21 1.11 4.29
C ASN A 641 14.19 1.96 5.10
N GLU A 642 13.02 2.23 4.51
CA GLU A 642 11.89 2.93 5.13
C GLU A 642 10.92 1.95 5.81
N PRO A 643 9.98 2.43 6.65
CA PRO A 643 8.90 1.61 7.19
C PRO A 643 8.11 0.88 6.10
N ARG A 644 7.87 -0.40 6.31
CA ARG A 644 7.18 -1.29 5.37
C ARG A 644 5.68 -1.31 5.66
N LEU A 645 4.85 -1.25 4.61
CA LEU A 645 3.40 -1.13 4.74
C LEU A 645 2.68 -2.45 4.96
N LEU A 646 3.22 -3.51 4.37
CA LEU A 646 2.58 -4.82 4.39
C LEU A 646 3.02 -5.61 5.62
N SER A 647 2.09 -6.41 6.14
CA SER A 647 2.43 -7.39 7.18
C SER A 647 3.46 -8.39 6.66
N GLU A 648 4.21 -8.99 7.59
CA GLU A 648 5.22 -9.99 7.27
C GLU A 648 4.65 -11.14 6.42
N ARG A 649 3.46 -11.62 6.75
CA ARG A 649 2.80 -12.72 6.00
C ARG A 649 2.43 -12.32 4.57
N VAL A 650 2.07 -11.06 4.32
CA VAL A 650 1.78 -10.57 2.96
C VAL A 650 3.07 -10.35 2.20
N SER A 651 4.10 -9.78 2.82
CA SER A 651 5.43 -9.59 2.24
C SER A 651 6.03 -10.92 1.76
N GLN A 652 5.94 -11.98 2.58
CA GLN A 652 6.35 -13.33 2.19
C GLN A 652 5.53 -13.90 1.03
N ALA A 653 4.21 -13.63 1.02
CA ALA A 653 3.30 -14.15 -0.02
C ALA A 653 3.52 -13.52 -1.41
N ILE A 654 4.15 -12.33 -1.49
CA ILE A 654 4.49 -11.67 -2.76
C ILE A 654 5.98 -11.81 -3.12
N HIS A 655 6.80 -12.39 -2.23
CA HIS A 655 8.24 -12.51 -2.43
C HIS A 655 8.58 -13.36 -3.67
N PRO A 656 9.60 -12.99 -4.47
CA PRO A 656 10.00 -13.74 -5.68
C PRO A 656 10.33 -15.23 -5.41
N ALA A 657 10.97 -15.53 -4.28
CA ALA A 657 11.36 -16.89 -3.93
C ALA A 657 10.20 -17.78 -3.39
N ARG A 658 8.99 -17.26 -3.21
CA ARG A 658 7.90 -17.98 -2.52
C ARG A 658 7.57 -19.36 -3.10
N PHE A 659 7.70 -19.54 -4.40
CA PHE A 659 7.45 -20.84 -5.05
C PHE A 659 8.59 -21.83 -4.78
N ILE A 660 9.84 -21.38 -4.88
CA ILE A 660 11.03 -22.19 -4.62
C ILE A 660 11.05 -22.61 -3.15
N VAL A 661 10.85 -21.69 -2.22
CA VAL A 661 10.78 -21.96 -0.77
C VAL A 661 9.67 -22.97 -0.45
N ARG A 662 8.48 -22.79 -1.04
CA ARG A 662 7.38 -23.74 -0.88
C ARG A 662 7.75 -25.15 -1.37
N ASP A 663 8.40 -25.24 -2.51
CA ASP A 663 8.72 -26.53 -3.13
C ASP A 663 9.89 -27.21 -2.43
N LEU A 664 10.87 -26.46 -1.89
CA LEU A 664 11.90 -26.94 -0.96
C LEU A 664 11.29 -27.51 0.34
N ILE A 665 10.37 -26.77 0.99
CA ILE A 665 9.69 -27.24 2.21
C ILE A 665 8.93 -28.56 1.96
N ARG A 666 8.33 -28.69 0.75
CA ARG A 666 7.56 -29.88 0.37
C ARG A 666 8.40 -31.01 -0.23
N ASN A 667 9.72 -30.84 -0.29
CA ASN A 667 10.66 -31.79 -0.89
C ASN A 667 10.29 -32.17 -2.33
N LYS A 668 9.96 -31.16 -3.14
CA LYS A 668 9.64 -31.32 -4.56
C LYS A 668 10.82 -31.01 -5.48
N ILE A 669 11.79 -30.26 -4.95
CA ILE A 669 13.06 -29.89 -5.59
C ILE A 669 14.18 -30.02 -4.58
#